data_234b48e55a22ab4ff8a0067b326468ea
#
_entry.id   234b48e55a22ab4ff8a0067b326468ea
#
_cell.length_a   1.000
_cell.length_b   1.000
_cell.length_c   1.000
_cell.angle_alpha   90.00
_cell.angle_beta   90.00
_cell.angle_gamma   90.00
#
_symmetry.space_group_name_H-M   'P 1'
#
loop_
_entity.id
_entity.type
_entity.pdbx_description
1 polymer ?
#
loop_
_entity_poly.entity_id
_entity_poly.type
_entity_poly.pdbx_seq_one_letter_code
_entity_poly.pdbx_strand_id
1 'polypeptide(L)'
;MKEYKSVCPYDCPDACGLILTVDDNKVTKVRGNKEHAFTRGILCPKMAHYERVIHSPKRLMTPLRRIGKKGIGPDQFTPISWDEALERIVENFNHTINTYGSESILRYSYAGTMGAVNSPAADYFFRCIGATSQDRGICSPAKQAAFKSVYGDTVAIKPQEAQHSDLIILWSLNATATDVHILHDVNVAKRNGAFVWIIDTHKTYTYDQGTHHVYVKPGSDGALALGMIHIIHRDGLEDTTFIQAYVQGYDELVRDVLPTFTPEYVSSICGVPVEIIEELAHAYAKAKAPFIRLGSGVSRYGNGAMSCRCINALPAVVGAWQHLGGGLLSSSSSSQYFNKSFMQQPNTPTPSKRMMPMILLGDLLTNPKALLEHGLEDTSGGVPVHSLYIFSSNPAITAPNQNLVRQGLMRDDLFTVVHERFFTDTCAYADIILPATSSAESDDIFNSYGHYTIAASYQAIPPVGESKSNWQVISELAQRMGLDDSFFAMTERELIEHMVRNSSKLSQDEQDAILRGDLVEVALPDNYKMDFKTPSGKIEILNPRESIPLITYTEPYGDDEPFWLIIGNDIRILDSSFCELEFDDSELMKLRMHPDDAALYNINNSDAVEIYNNRGAVRIKVYLDDTVQRGTLVTLGVWWQSQSSDAKVGINAVTASRPTDEAWGSTFYDVQVNIRKV
;
A
#
# COMPACT_ATOMS: atom_id res chain seq x y z
N MET A 1 19.24 31.56 -3.66
CA MET A 1 18.35 30.42 -4.06
C MET A 1 19.12 29.40 -4.88
N LYS A 2 19.03 28.11 -4.53
CA LYS A 2 19.66 26.98 -5.21
C LYS A 2 18.59 25.90 -5.46
N GLU A 3 18.67 25.18 -6.59
CA GLU A 3 17.75 24.09 -6.90
C GLU A 3 18.42 22.72 -6.70
N TYR A 4 17.67 21.77 -6.13
CA TYR A 4 18.09 20.39 -5.89
C TYR A 4 17.10 19.44 -6.54
N LYS A 5 17.60 18.40 -7.22
CA LYS A 5 16.80 17.27 -7.69
C LYS A 5 16.46 16.39 -6.49
N SER A 6 15.23 15.88 -6.45
CA SER A 6 14.73 14.98 -5.40
C SER A 6 13.62 14.09 -5.95
N VAL A 7 13.13 13.16 -5.14
CA VAL A 7 12.05 12.24 -5.47
C VAL A 7 11.00 12.27 -4.35
N CYS A 8 9.73 12.12 -4.71
CA CYS A 8 8.64 11.98 -3.75
C CYS A 8 8.84 10.70 -2.92
N PRO A 9 8.90 10.80 -1.58
CA PRO A 9 9.24 9.65 -0.73
C PRO A 9 8.06 8.75 -0.38
N TYR A 10 6.84 9.14 -0.71
CA TYR A 10 5.63 8.52 -0.22
C TYR A 10 5.19 7.28 -1.00
N ASP A 11 4.34 6.45 -0.38
CA ASP A 11 3.76 5.23 -0.95
C ASP A 11 2.76 5.56 -2.07
N CYS A 12 3.30 5.75 -3.25
CA CYS A 12 2.55 6.10 -4.45
C CYS A 12 3.25 5.46 -5.67
N PRO A 13 2.50 4.89 -6.64
CA PRO A 13 3.08 4.31 -7.85
C PRO A 13 3.81 5.33 -8.72
N ASP A 14 3.53 6.61 -8.53
CA ASP A 14 4.08 7.67 -9.37
C ASP A 14 5.52 8.08 -9.02
N ALA A 15 6.00 7.90 -7.77
CA ALA A 15 7.34 8.25 -7.31
C ALA A 15 7.91 9.51 -8.03
N CYS A 16 7.16 10.63 -7.97
CA CYS A 16 7.39 11.83 -8.79
C CYS A 16 8.79 12.40 -8.61
N GLY A 17 9.44 12.76 -9.72
CA GLY A 17 10.64 13.60 -9.68
C GLY A 17 10.30 15.00 -9.19
N LEU A 18 11.07 15.52 -8.23
CA LEU A 18 10.90 16.83 -7.61
C LEU A 18 12.09 17.73 -7.92
N ILE A 19 11.83 19.03 -7.88
CA ILE A 19 12.85 20.10 -7.79
C ILE A 19 12.54 20.90 -6.52
N LEU A 20 13.47 20.93 -5.60
CA LEU A 20 13.40 21.69 -4.37
C LEU A 20 14.18 23.00 -4.54
N THR A 21 13.51 24.14 -4.37
CA THR A 21 14.17 25.45 -4.33
C THR A 21 14.53 25.76 -2.89
N VAL A 22 15.81 25.94 -2.60
CA VAL A 22 16.35 26.20 -1.25
C VAL A 22 16.91 27.61 -1.20
N ASP A 23 16.56 28.32 -0.13
CA ASP A 23 17.09 29.62 0.22
C ASP A 23 17.35 29.67 1.74
N ASP A 24 18.55 30.07 2.16
CA ASP A 24 18.98 30.10 3.56
C ASP A 24 18.65 28.81 4.33
N ASN A 25 19.07 27.66 3.79
CA ASN A 25 18.82 26.32 4.33
C ASN A 25 17.33 25.94 4.52
N LYS A 26 16.41 26.61 3.82
CA LYS A 26 14.97 26.29 3.83
C LYS A 26 14.49 25.97 2.45
N VAL A 27 13.70 24.90 2.34
CA VAL A 27 12.92 24.64 1.12
C VAL A 27 11.81 25.67 1.05
N THR A 28 11.87 26.54 0.06
CA THR A 28 10.90 27.64 -0.12
C THR A 28 9.87 27.32 -1.19
N LYS A 29 10.16 26.35 -2.07
CA LYS A 29 9.24 25.91 -3.13
C LYS A 29 9.54 24.47 -3.53
N VAL A 30 8.48 23.72 -3.80
CA VAL A 30 8.53 22.40 -4.42
C VAL A 30 7.82 22.45 -5.77
N ARG A 31 8.41 21.85 -6.79
CA ARG A 31 7.79 21.66 -8.12
C ARG A 31 8.16 20.30 -8.69
N GLY A 32 7.34 19.80 -9.61
CA GLY A 32 7.68 18.58 -10.34
C GLY A 32 8.84 18.79 -11.31
N ASN A 33 9.66 17.75 -11.47
CA ASN A 33 10.74 17.73 -12.43
C ASN A 33 10.20 17.37 -13.83
N LYS A 34 10.29 18.31 -14.78
CA LYS A 34 9.82 18.13 -16.16
C LYS A 34 10.59 17.09 -16.96
N GLU A 35 11.79 16.74 -16.51
CA GLU A 35 12.63 15.70 -17.13
C GLU A 35 12.12 14.29 -16.86
N HIS A 36 11.21 14.13 -15.90
CA HIS A 36 10.66 12.80 -15.56
C HIS A 36 9.72 12.31 -16.68
N ALA A 37 10.08 11.21 -17.34
CA ALA A 37 9.39 10.71 -18.52
C ALA A 37 7.90 10.38 -18.28
N PHE A 38 7.54 9.88 -17.09
CA PHE A 38 6.17 9.53 -16.74
C PHE A 38 5.41 10.70 -16.08
N THR A 39 5.99 11.35 -15.06
CA THR A 39 5.26 12.38 -14.28
C THR A 39 5.31 13.78 -14.91
N ARG A 40 6.23 14.04 -15.82
CA ARG A 40 6.27 15.24 -16.71
C ARG A 40 6.20 16.56 -15.97
N GLY A 41 6.66 16.59 -14.72
CA GLY A 41 6.65 17.81 -13.89
C GLY A 41 5.29 18.17 -13.27
N ILE A 42 4.32 17.29 -13.36
CA ILE A 42 3.03 17.43 -12.65
C ILE A 42 3.21 16.95 -11.21
N LEU A 43 2.51 17.54 -10.25
CA LEU A 43 2.42 17.09 -8.86
C LEU A 43 0.96 16.89 -8.47
N CYS A 44 0.70 15.90 -7.64
CA CYS A 44 -0.60 15.73 -7.00
C CYS A 44 -0.84 16.84 -5.95
N PRO A 45 -2.09 17.08 -5.53
CA PRO A 45 -2.41 18.13 -4.53
C PRO A 45 -1.63 17.97 -3.22
N LYS A 46 -1.35 16.75 -2.79
CA LYS A 46 -0.60 16.47 -1.55
C LYS A 46 0.83 17.02 -1.60
N MET A 47 1.50 16.90 -2.75
CA MET A 47 2.89 17.32 -2.92
C MET A 47 3.06 18.77 -3.40
N ALA A 48 1.99 19.43 -3.81
CA ALA A 48 2.03 20.81 -4.35
C ALA A 48 2.59 21.83 -3.35
N HIS A 49 2.51 21.54 -2.04
CA HIS A 49 2.97 22.39 -0.94
C HIS A 49 3.78 21.59 0.08
N TYR A 50 4.62 20.68 -0.39
CA TYR A 50 5.42 19.81 0.49
C TYR A 50 6.39 20.59 1.39
N GLU A 51 6.81 21.82 1.01
CA GLU A 51 7.59 22.72 1.86
C GLU A 51 6.89 23.01 3.20
N ARG A 52 5.55 23.04 3.24
CA ARG A 52 4.78 23.22 4.49
C ARG A 52 4.88 22.04 5.43
N VAL A 53 5.04 20.83 4.90
CA VAL A 53 5.26 19.62 5.67
C VAL A 53 6.68 19.60 6.24
N ILE A 54 7.68 19.91 5.40
CA ILE A 54 9.10 19.95 5.80
C ILE A 54 9.32 20.94 6.94
N HIS A 55 8.77 22.13 6.82
CA HIS A 55 8.95 23.24 7.78
C HIS A 55 7.74 23.47 8.69
N SER A 56 6.89 22.45 8.86
CA SER A 56 5.73 22.57 9.76
C SER A 56 6.17 22.89 11.20
N PRO A 57 5.53 23.84 11.89
CA PRO A 57 5.80 24.12 13.28
C PRO A 57 5.40 22.97 14.23
N LYS A 58 4.66 21.98 13.73
CA LYS A 58 4.27 20.78 14.47
C LYS A 58 5.34 19.67 14.45
N ARG A 59 6.48 19.90 13.75
CA ARG A 59 7.59 18.93 13.71
C ARG A 59 8.14 18.66 15.11
N LEU A 60 8.46 17.40 15.36
CA LEU A 60 9.27 17.00 16.53
C LEU A 60 10.69 17.53 16.31
N MET A 61 11.21 18.26 17.29
CA MET A 61 12.48 18.99 17.19
C MET A 61 13.62 18.33 17.95
N THR A 62 13.31 17.53 18.97
CA THR A 62 14.27 16.88 19.88
C THR A 62 13.70 15.54 20.34
N PRO A 63 14.51 14.58 20.78
CA PRO A 63 14.02 13.35 21.41
C PRO A 63 13.19 13.65 22.67
N LEU A 64 12.14 12.85 22.87
CA LEU A 64 11.20 13.01 23.97
C LEU A 64 11.12 11.72 24.79
N ARG A 65 11.04 11.85 26.12
CA ARG A 65 10.78 10.77 27.08
C ARG A 65 9.43 10.96 27.74
N ARG A 66 8.66 9.89 27.85
CA ARG A 66 7.41 9.90 28.61
C ARG A 66 7.66 10.05 30.11
N ILE A 67 6.92 10.93 30.76
CA ILE A 67 6.94 11.20 32.20
C ILE A 67 5.59 10.92 32.88
N GLY A 68 4.54 10.67 32.09
CA GLY A 68 3.18 10.44 32.57
C GLY A 68 2.56 9.16 32.01
N LYS A 69 1.26 9.16 31.82
CA LYS A 69 0.47 7.99 31.37
C LYS A 69 0.51 7.82 29.85
N LYS A 70 0.49 6.56 29.39
CA LYS A 70 0.33 6.22 27.97
C LYS A 70 -1.05 6.64 27.46
N GLY A 71 -1.16 6.92 26.15
CA GLY A 71 -2.41 7.17 25.45
C GLY A 71 -3.06 8.55 25.73
N ILE A 72 -2.36 9.49 26.38
CA ILE A 72 -2.92 10.81 26.73
C ILE A 72 -2.56 11.84 25.64
N GLY A 73 -1.29 12.20 25.51
CA GLY A 73 -0.89 13.24 24.56
C GLY A 73 0.47 13.85 24.87
N PRO A 74 0.86 14.92 24.14
CA PRO A 74 2.22 15.49 24.21
C PRO A 74 2.60 16.03 25.58
N ASP A 75 1.65 16.47 26.41
CA ASP A 75 1.91 16.98 27.77
C ASP A 75 2.51 15.92 28.72
N GLN A 76 2.48 14.65 28.30
CA GLN A 76 3.05 13.53 29.05
C GLN A 76 4.53 13.29 28.74
N PHE A 77 5.16 14.17 27.96
CA PHE A 77 6.55 13.99 27.51
C PHE A 77 7.43 15.17 27.90
N THR A 78 8.71 14.89 28.06
CA THR A 78 9.76 15.88 28.30
C THR A 78 10.93 15.69 27.35
N PRO A 79 11.57 16.76 26.87
CA PRO A 79 12.77 16.68 26.05
C PRO A 79 13.91 15.97 26.77
N ILE A 80 14.68 15.17 26.03
CA ILE A 80 15.93 14.53 26.46
C ILE A 80 16.99 14.65 25.37
N SER A 81 18.24 14.37 25.67
CA SER A 81 19.29 14.32 24.65
C SER A 81 19.21 13.03 23.83
N TRP A 82 19.82 13.03 22.62
CA TRP A 82 20.01 11.84 21.84
C TRP A 82 20.77 10.74 22.58
N ASP A 83 21.83 11.10 23.33
CA ASP A 83 22.59 10.13 24.08
C ASP A 83 21.74 9.45 25.15
N GLU A 84 20.95 10.21 25.93
CA GLU A 84 20.00 9.63 26.88
C GLU A 84 18.96 8.74 26.20
N ALA A 85 18.43 9.17 25.08
CA ALA A 85 17.41 8.40 24.36
C ALA A 85 17.95 7.04 23.85
N LEU A 86 19.10 7.05 23.18
CA LEU A 86 19.74 5.84 22.65
C LEU A 86 20.21 4.90 23.75
N GLU A 87 20.79 5.44 24.84
CA GLU A 87 21.21 4.66 26.00
C GLU A 87 20.04 3.90 26.62
N ARG A 88 18.91 4.58 26.86
CA ARG A 88 17.69 3.96 27.38
C ARG A 88 17.12 2.86 26.46
N ILE A 89 17.19 3.07 25.14
CA ILE A 89 16.75 2.06 24.16
C ILE A 89 17.66 0.83 24.25
N VAL A 90 18.98 1.01 24.27
CA VAL A 90 19.97 -0.08 24.34
C VAL A 90 19.84 -0.83 25.67
N GLU A 91 19.72 -0.12 26.80
CA GLU A 91 19.49 -0.73 28.12
C GLU A 91 18.24 -1.58 28.14
N ASN A 92 17.12 -1.07 27.57
CA ASN A 92 15.87 -1.82 27.50
C ASN A 92 15.98 -3.04 26.57
N PHE A 93 16.58 -2.91 25.39
CA PHE A 93 16.77 -4.04 24.49
C PHE A 93 17.64 -5.13 25.11
N ASN A 94 18.76 -4.76 25.76
CA ASN A 94 19.60 -5.70 26.47
C ASN A 94 18.86 -6.38 27.63
N HIS A 95 18.09 -5.62 28.41
CA HIS A 95 17.24 -6.17 29.47
C HIS A 95 16.22 -7.17 28.90
N THR A 96 15.54 -6.82 27.81
CA THR A 96 14.53 -7.67 27.16
C THR A 96 15.16 -8.96 26.63
N ILE A 97 16.32 -8.86 25.95
CA ILE A 97 17.06 -10.02 25.45
C ILE A 97 17.44 -10.96 26.59
N ASN A 98 18.00 -10.42 27.67
CA ASN A 98 18.51 -11.22 28.80
C ASN A 98 17.39 -11.83 29.66
N THR A 99 16.22 -11.19 29.74
CA THR A 99 15.14 -11.61 30.63
C THR A 99 14.10 -12.47 29.92
N TYR A 100 13.74 -12.14 28.67
CA TYR A 100 12.62 -12.74 27.95
C TYR A 100 13.04 -13.40 26.64
N GLY A 101 14.27 -13.19 26.18
CA GLY A 101 14.75 -13.60 24.87
C GLY A 101 14.55 -12.55 23.79
N SER A 102 15.37 -12.62 22.74
CA SER A 102 15.41 -11.61 21.67
C SER A 102 14.11 -11.54 20.85
N GLU A 103 13.36 -12.63 20.74
CA GLU A 103 12.06 -12.68 20.08
C GLU A 103 10.96 -11.89 20.83
N SER A 104 11.22 -11.41 22.06
CA SER A 104 10.37 -10.43 22.75
C SER A 104 10.54 -9.01 22.23
N ILE A 105 11.48 -8.77 21.33
CA ILE A 105 11.65 -7.50 20.64
C ILE A 105 10.95 -7.60 19.28
N LEU A 106 10.14 -6.60 18.94
CA LEU A 106 9.45 -6.48 17.66
C LEU A 106 9.77 -5.11 17.05
N ARG A 107 10.09 -5.08 15.76
CA ARG A 107 10.01 -3.84 14.99
C ARG A 107 8.71 -3.78 14.19
N TYR A 108 8.18 -2.56 14.01
CA TYR A 108 7.02 -2.30 13.16
C TYR A 108 7.30 -1.11 12.26
N SER A 109 7.32 -1.33 10.96
CA SER A 109 7.57 -0.27 9.98
C SER A 109 6.85 -0.57 8.67
N TYR A 110 6.44 0.49 7.97
CA TYR A 110 5.85 0.34 6.65
C TYR A 110 6.25 1.49 5.72
N ALA A 111 5.35 1.93 4.87
CA ALA A 111 5.57 2.78 3.71
C ALA A 111 5.54 4.30 4.01
N GLY A 112 5.88 4.75 5.21
CA GLY A 112 6.09 6.17 5.52
C GLY A 112 7.25 6.79 4.73
N THR A 113 8.16 5.95 4.21
CA THR A 113 9.09 6.27 3.12
C THR A 113 9.27 5.07 2.21
N MET A 114 9.42 5.30 0.90
CA MET A 114 9.67 4.28 -0.12
C MET A 114 11.13 4.21 -0.55
N GLY A 115 12.01 5.02 0.03
CA GLY A 115 13.44 5.01 -0.24
C GLY A 115 14.10 3.68 0.14
N ALA A 116 15.02 3.20 -0.68
CA ALA A 116 15.60 1.88 -0.52
C ALA A 116 16.68 1.80 0.57
N VAL A 117 17.12 2.92 1.12
CA VAL A 117 17.97 2.99 2.32
C VAL A 117 17.12 3.07 3.58
N ASN A 118 16.25 4.07 3.68
CA ASN A 118 15.56 4.40 4.92
C ASN A 118 14.31 3.53 5.20
N SER A 119 13.68 2.94 4.17
CA SER A 119 12.56 2.02 4.38
C SER A 119 12.99 0.69 5.04
N PRO A 120 14.03 -0.02 4.55
CA PRO A 120 14.54 -1.25 5.16
C PRO A 120 15.64 -1.02 6.22
N ALA A 121 15.93 0.22 6.61
CA ALA A 121 17.08 0.59 7.43
C ALA A 121 17.32 -0.31 8.66
N ALA A 122 16.24 -0.78 9.29
CA ALA A 122 16.29 -1.57 10.50
C ALA A 122 16.34 -3.09 10.28
N ASP A 123 16.16 -3.59 9.04
CA ASP A 123 15.97 -5.02 8.77
C ASP A 123 17.14 -5.87 9.24
N TYR A 124 18.35 -5.46 8.91
CA TYR A 124 19.56 -6.17 9.28
C TYR A 124 19.87 -6.08 10.77
N PHE A 125 19.72 -4.89 11.36
CA PHE A 125 19.94 -4.66 12.80
C PHE A 125 19.07 -5.59 13.66
N PHE A 126 17.75 -5.59 13.45
CA PHE A 126 16.84 -6.41 14.24
C PHE A 126 17.06 -7.91 14.02
N ARG A 127 17.54 -8.31 12.84
CA ARG A 127 17.97 -9.68 12.61
C ARG A 127 19.25 -10.04 13.36
N CYS A 128 20.23 -9.14 13.43
CA CYS A 128 21.47 -9.37 14.21
C CYS A 128 21.19 -9.60 15.68
N ILE A 129 20.23 -8.92 16.26
CA ILE A 129 19.83 -9.13 17.66
C ILE A 129 18.83 -10.25 17.86
N GLY A 130 18.39 -10.94 16.80
CA GLY A 130 17.46 -12.08 16.85
C GLY A 130 16.02 -11.73 17.16
N ALA A 131 15.59 -10.51 16.86
CA ALA A 131 14.24 -10.03 17.12
C ALA A 131 13.18 -10.73 16.26
N THR A 132 11.91 -10.67 16.69
CA THR A 132 10.76 -11.12 15.88
C THR A 132 10.76 -10.40 14.54
N SER A 133 10.67 -11.16 13.46
CA SER A 133 10.59 -10.65 12.08
C SER A 133 9.20 -10.10 11.79
N GLN A 134 9.11 -9.17 10.84
CA GLN A 134 7.85 -8.61 10.37
C GLN A 134 7.65 -8.92 8.88
N ASP A 135 6.50 -9.48 8.52
CA ASP A 135 6.05 -9.53 7.13
C ASP A 135 5.32 -8.23 6.78
N ARG A 136 5.89 -7.45 5.85
CA ARG A 136 5.37 -6.13 5.42
C ARG A 136 4.28 -6.28 4.37
N GLY A 137 3.18 -6.90 4.71
CA GLY A 137 2.12 -7.32 3.80
C GLY A 137 0.79 -6.58 3.91
N ILE A 138 0.69 -5.37 4.47
CA ILE A 138 -0.62 -4.76 4.74
C ILE A 138 -1.33 -4.16 3.51
N CYS A 139 -0.62 -3.81 2.43
CA CYS A 139 -1.20 -3.06 1.30
C CYS A 139 -1.66 -3.97 0.13
N SER A 140 -0.72 -4.64 -0.54
CA SER A 140 -0.97 -5.30 -1.81
C SER A 140 -0.39 -6.72 -1.94
N PRO A 141 -0.13 -7.49 -0.87
CA PRO A 141 0.50 -8.80 -1.01
C PRO A 141 -0.38 -9.79 -1.78
N ALA A 142 -1.70 -9.80 -1.56
CA ALA A 142 -2.63 -10.65 -2.29
C ALA A 142 -2.63 -10.35 -3.80
N LYS A 143 -2.61 -9.07 -4.18
CA LYS A 143 -2.51 -8.66 -5.59
C LYS A 143 -1.18 -9.09 -6.24
N GLN A 144 -0.07 -8.97 -5.48
CA GLN A 144 1.24 -9.41 -5.97
C GLN A 144 1.33 -10.93 -6.07
N ALA A 145 0.83 -11.66 -5.07
CA ALA A 145 0.74 -13.13 -5.11
C ALA A 145 -0.08 -13.60 -6.32
N ALA A 146 -1.24 -12.99 -6.56
CA ALA A 146 -2.08 -13.28 -7.71
C ALA A 146 -1.38 -13.03 -9.06
N PHE A 147 -0.65 -11.93 -9.19
CA PHE A 147 0.11 -11.65 -10.41
C PHE A 147 1.23 -12.69 -10.60
N LYS A 148 1.98 -12.98 -9.53
CA LYS A 148 3.05 -13.99 -9.56
C LYS A 148 2.52 -15.40 -9.82
N SER A 149 1.34 -15.73 -9.30
CA SER A 149 0.68 -17.02 -9.54
C SER A 149 0.38 -17.25 -11.02
N VAL A 150 -0.06 -16.21 -11.72
CA VAL A 150 -0.49 -16.27 -13.13
C VAL A 150 0.67 -16.04 -14.11
N TYR A 151 1.56 -15.10 -13.80
CA TYR A 151 2.59 -14.62 -14.72
C TYR A 151 4.04 -14.86 -14.27
N GLY A 152 4.24 -15.35 -13.03
CA GLY A 152 5.58 -15.45 -12.43
C GLY A 152 6.16 -14.07 -12.15
N ASP A 153 7.50 -13.96 -12.27
CA ASP A 153 8.23 -12.69 -12.12
C ASP A 153 8.32 -11.91 -13.45
N THR A 154 7.29 -12.02 -14.31
CA THR A 154 7.19 -11.31 -15.58
C THR A 154 7.16 -9.80 -15.37
N VAL A 155 7.84 -9.07 -16.25
CA VAL A 155 7.86 -7.61 -16.21
C VAL A 155 6.48 -7.07 -16.64
N ALA A 156 5.86 -6.26 -15.79
CA ALA A 156 4.56 -5.65 -16.09
C ALA A 156 4.65 -4.65 -17.26
N ILE A 157 3.53 -4.40 -17.92
CA ILE A 157 3.44 -3.42 -19.01
C ILE A 157 3.85 -2.02 -18.53
N LYS A 158 4.52 -1.24 -19.37
CA LYS A 158 4.81 0.17 -19.08
C LYS A 158 3.51 0.99 -19.01
N PRO A 159 3.35 1.87 -18.01
CA PRO A 159 2.13 2.69 -17.91
C PRO A 159 1.92 3.59 -19.13
N GLN A 160 3.01 4.07 -19.76
CA GLN A 160 2.94 4.90 -20.97
C GLN A 160 2.36 4.15 -22.18
N GLU A 161 2.33 2.82 -22.18
CA GLU A 161 1.69 2.05 -23.26
C GLU A 161 0.18 2.27 -23.31
N ALA A 162 -0.45 2.67 -22.19
CA ALA A 162 -1.88 2.98 -22.15
C ALA A 162 -2.32 3.98 -23.25
N GLN A 163 -1.42 4.91 -23.68
CA GLN A 163 -1.74 5.85 -24.77
C GLN A 163 -2.00 5.20 -26.13
N HIS A 164 -1.57 3.96 -26.32
CA HIS A 164 -1.72 3.18 -27.55
C HIS A 164 -2.90 2.19 -27.50
N SER A 165 -3.58 2.14 -26.37
CA SER A 165 -4.74 1.28 -26.17
C SER A 165 -5.98 1.85 -26.85
N ASP A 166 -6.86 1.00 -27.33
CA ASP A 166 -8.19 1.35 -27.86
C ASP A 166 -9.31 1.07 -26.86
N LEU A 167 -9.02 0.30 -25.79
CA LEU A 167 -9.89 0.14 -24.64
C LEU A 167 -9.08 0.06 -23.34
N ILE A 168 -9.39 0.90 -22.37
CA ILE A 168 -8.75 0.93 -21.06
C ILE A 168 -9.77 0.62 -19.98
N ILE A 169 -9.43 -0.30 -19.08
CA ILE A 169 -10.17 -0.54 -17.85
C ILE A 169 -9.35 -0.03 -16.66
N LEU A 170 -9.88 0.94 -15.93
CA LEU A 170 -9.40 1.35 -14.61
C LEU A 170 -10.21 0.56 -13.58
N TRP A 171 -9.64 -0.56 -13.11
CA TRP A 171 -10.34 -1.51 -12.27
C TRP A 171 -9.97 -1.31 -10.80
N SER A 172 -10.96 -0.98 -9.95
CA SER A 172 -10.80 -0.71 -8.51
C SER A 172 -9.65 0.27 -8.23
N LEU A 173 -9.58 1.33 -9.04
CA LEU A 173 -8.51 2.33 -9.05
C LEU A 173 -9.06 3.75 -9.01
N ASN A 174 -8.92 4.43 -7.88
CA ASN A 174 -9.14 5.87 -7.78
C ASN A 174 -7.92 6.64 -8.28
N ALA A 175 -7.65 6.61 -9.60
CA ALA A 175 -6.42 7.15 -10.19
C ALA A 175 -6.21 8.64 -9.84
N THR A 176 -7.27 9.44 -9.80
CA THR A 176 -7.20 10.88 -9.45
C THR A 176 -6.62 11.11 -8.05
N ALA A 177 -6.78 10.17 -7.12
CA ALA A 177 -6.24 10.27 -5.77
C ALA A 177 -4.91 9.52 -5.58
N THR A 178 -4.66 8.44 -6.36
CA THR A 178 -3.59 7.46 -6.04
C THR A 178 -2.61 7.16 -7.18
N ASP A 179 -2.93 7.54 -8.44
CA ASP A 179 -2.11 7.24 -9.65
C ASP A 179 -2.36 8.31 -10.71
N VAL A 180 -2.11 9.58 -10.33
CA VAL A 180 -2.56 10.75 -11.10
C VAL A 180 -1.94 10.78 -12.51
N HIS A 181 -0.72 10.28 -12.66
CA HIS A 181 0.04 10.48 -13.89
C HIS A 181 -0.35 9.51 -15.01
N ILE A 182 -0.92 8.33 -14.68
CA ILE A 182 -1.50 7.43 -15.70
C ILE A 182 -2.61 8.12 -16.49
N LEU A 183 -3.33 9.07 -15.86
CA LEU A 183 -4.44 9.79 -16.48
C LEU A 183 -3.99 10.63 -17.69
N HIS A 184 -2.73 11.05 -17.75
CA HIS A 184 -2.20 11.70 -18.96
C HIS A 184 -2.29 10.77 -20.16
N ASP A 185 -1.78 9.53 -20.04
CA ASP A 185 -1.71 8.57 -21.13
C ASP A 185 -3.11 8.00 -21.45
N VAL A 186 -3.95 7.79 -20.43
CA VAL A 186 -5.39 7.49 -20.58
C VAL A 186 -6.09 8.58 -21.41
N ASN A 187 -5.85 9.85 -21.12
CA ASN A 187 -6.44 10.96 -21.86
C ASN A 187 -5.88 11.11 -23.28
N VAL A 188 -4.64 10.69 -23.54
CA VAL A 188 -4.11 10.57 -24.91
C VAL A 188 -4.88 9.51 -25.69
N ALA A 189 -5.02 8.31 -25.16
CA ALA A 189 -5.79 7.23 -25.77
C ALA A 189 -7.24 7.66 -26.03
N LYS A 190 -7.90 8.27 -25.06
CA LYS A 190 -9.28 8.78 -25.16
C LYS A 190 -9.45 9.81 -26.29
N ARG A 191 -8.50 10.73 -26.46
CA ARG A 191 -8.51 11.67 -27.61
C ARG A 191 -8.34 10.96 -28.96
N ASN A 192 -7.69 9.79 -28.96
CA ASN A 192 -7.52 8.95 -30.14
C ASN A 192 -8.70 7.98 -30.37
N GLY A 193 -9.77 8.09 -29.57
CA GLY A 193 -11.01 7.31 -29.73
C GLY A 193 -11.11 6.08 -28.82
N ALA A 194 -10.20 5.87 -27.87
CA ALA A 194 -10.28 4.76 -26.92
C ALA A 194 -11.48 4.91 -25.98
N PHE A 195 -12.10 3.79 -25.65
CA PHE A 195 -13.09 3.70 -24.58
C PHE A 195 -12.37 3.52 -23.23
N VAL A 196 -12.87 4.22 -22.19
CA VAL A 196 -12.36 4.11 -20.82
C VAL A 196 -13.47 3.62 -19.92
N TRP A 197 -13.33 2.40 -19.41
CA TRP A 197 -14.23 1.77 -18.46
C TRP A 197 -13.68 1.94 -17.05
N ILE A 198 -14.53 2.41 -16.13
CA ILE A 198 -14.23 2.47 -14.71
C ILE A 198 -15.06 1.42 -13.99
N ILE A 199 -14.39 0.46 -13.34
CA ILE A 199 -15.03 -0.57 -12.53
C ILE A 199 -14.65 -0.34 -11.07
N ASP A 200 -15.62 -0.04 -10.22
CA ASP A 200 -15.40 0.22 -8.80
C ASP A 200 -16.67 -0.10 -7.98
N THR A 201 -16.59 -0.05 -6.66
CA THR A 201 -17.74 -0.24 -5.76
C THR A 201 -18.57 1.03 -5.56
N HIS A 202 -18.04 2.21 -5.90
CA HIS A 202 -18.71 3.50 -5.74
C HIS A 202 -18.14 4.54 -6.70
N LYS A 203 -18.80 5.70 -6.83
CA LYS A 203 -18.30 6.83 -7.59
C LYS A 203 -17.07 7.45 -6.89
N THR A 204 -15.89 7.24 -7.47
CA THR A 204 -14.61 7.79 -7.00
C THR A 204 -14.30 9.14 -7.66
N TYR A 205 -13.20 9.80 -7.26
CA TYR A 205 -12.71 11.01 -7.95
C TYR A 205 -12.30 10.77 -9.41
N THR A 206 -12.13 9.50 -9.82
CA THR A 206 -11.75 9.14 -11.19
C THR A 206 -12.95 9.07 -12.15
N TYR A 207 -14.17 9.19 -11.66
CA TYR A 207 -15.41 9.03 -12.42
C TYR A 207 -15.41 9.80 -13.75
N ASP A 208 -15.06 11.08 -13.74
CA ASP A 208 -15.10 11.96 -14.93
C ASP A 208 -14.04 11.60 -15.99
N GLN A 209 -13.13 10.68 -15.68
CA GLN A 209 -12.15 10.16 -16.64
C GLN A 209 -12.72 9.04 -17.50
N GLY A 210 -13.77 8.34 -17.03
CA GLY A 210 -14.41 7.26 -17.75
C GLY A 210 -15.33 7.71 -18.88
N THR A 211 -15.50 6.82 -19.87
CA THR A 211 -16.58 6.88 -20.87
C THR A 211 -17.73 5.96 -20.47
N HIS A 212 -17.42 4.91 -19.71
CA HIS A 212 -18.37 3.91 -19.20
C HIS A 212 -18.06 3.60 -17.72
N HIS A 213 -19.10 3.22 -16.97
CA HIS A 213 -18.98 2.99 -15.53
C HIS A 213 -19.72 1.72 -15.13
N VAL A 214 -19.06 0.89 -14.33
CA VAL A 214 -19.62 -0.34 -13.77
C VAL A 214 -19.42 -0.30 -12.25
N TYR A 215 -20.49 -0.42 -11.50
CA TYR A 215 -20.45 -0.52 -10.04
C TYR A 215 -20.73 -1.96 -9.63
N VAL A 216 -19.71 -2.59 -9.01
CA VAL A 216 -19.80 -3.96 -8.52
C VAL A 216 -20.09 -3.98 -7.01
N LYS A 217 -20.81 -4.98 -6.54
CA LYS A 217 -20.90 -5.24 -5.10
C LYS A 217 -19.50 -5.52 -4.53
N PRO A 218 -19.20 -5.08 -3.30
CA PRO A 218 -17.93 -5.34 -2.64
C PRO A 218 -17.53 -6.83 -2.68
N GLY A 219 -16.27 -7.12 -3.10
CA GLY A 219 -15.72 -8.48 -3.18
C GLY A 219 -16.20 -9.35 -4.33
N SER A 220 -16.96 -8.82 -5.28
CA SER A 220 -17.52 -9.60 -6.41
C SER A 220 -16.78 -9.45 -7.75
N ASP A 221 -15.64 -8.77 -7.74
CA ASP A 221 -14.83 -8.47 -8.94
C ASP A 221 -14.41 -9.74 -9.71
N GLY A 222 -14.06 -10.81 -8.99
CA GLY A 222 -13.69 -12.10 -9.58
C GLY A 222 -14.84 -12.75 -10.35
N ALA A 223 -16.07 -12.63 -9.83
CA ALA A 223 -17.26 -13.14 -10.54
C ALA A 223 -17.51 -12.37 -11.83
N LEU A 224 -17.39 -11.03 -11.83
CA LEU A 224 -17.50 -10.21 -13.03
C LEU A 224 -16.48 -10.62 -14.09
N ALA A 225 -15.20 -10.81 -13.70
CA ALA A 225 -14.15 -11.25 -14.61
C ALA A 225 -14.45 -12.62 -15.23
N LEU A 226 -14.94 -13.59 -14.45
CA LEU A 226 -15.34 -14.90 -14.95
C LEU A 226 -16.55 -14.84 -15.90
N GLY A 227 -17.54 -13.97 -15.59
CA GLY A 227 -18.67 -13.71 -16.48
C GLY A 227 -18.22 -13.12 -17.83
N MET A 228 -17.26 -12.20 -17.82
CA MET A 228 -16.67 -11.68 -19.05
C MET A 228 -15.98 -12.80 -19.84
N ILE A 229 -15.19 -13.67 -19.19
CA ILE A 229 -14.52 -14.80 -19.86
C ILE A 229 -15.55 -15.79 -20.41
N HIS A 230 -16.64 -16.07 -19.67
CA HIS A 230 -17.73 -16.92 -20.13
C HIS A 230 -18.34 -16.39 -21.44
N ILE A 231 -18.68 -15.10 -21.51
CA ILE A 231 -19.26 -14.47 -22.69
C ILE A 231 -18.28 -14.51 -23.87
N ILE A 232 -17.00 -14.18 -23.62
CA ILE A 232 -15.95 -14.22 -24.65
C ILE A 232 -15.84 -15.62 -25.24
N HIS A 233 -15.84 -16.67 -24.42
CA HIS A 233 -15.81 -18.06 -24.86
C HIS A 233 -17.10 -18.47 -25.57
N ARG A 234 -18.27 -18.19 -24.98
CA ARG A 234 -19.59 -18.52 -25.55
C ARG A 234 -19.73 -18.01 -26.99
N ASP A 235 -19.20 -16.81 -27.23
CA ASP A 235 -19.39 -16.12 -28.53
C ASP A 235 -18.18 -16.30 -29.48
N GLY A 236 -17.18 -17.12 -29.08
CA GLY A 236 -16.01 -17.47 -29.89
C GLY A 236 -15.11 -16.26 -30.19
N LEU A 237 -14.94 -15.38 -29.20
CA LEU A 237 -14.18 -14.14 -29.32
C LEU A 237 -12.77 -14.24 -28.70
N GLU A 238 -12.41 -15.39 -28.12
CA GLU A 238 -11.09 -15.65 -27.57
C GLU A 238 -10.02 -15.78 -28.67
N ASP A 239 -8.78 -15.39 -28.35
CA ASP A 239 -7.63 -15.64 -29.21
C ASP A 239 -7.11 -17.08 -29.00
N THR A 240 -7.72 -18.02 -29.74
CA THR A 240 -7.36 -19.44 -29.63
C THR A 240 -5.90 -19.73 -29.99
N THR A 241 -5.30 -18.95 -30.91
CA THR A 241 -3.90 -19.09 -31.29
C THR A 241 -2.98 -18.71 -30.14
N PHE A 242 -3.25 -17.57 -29.51
CA PHE A 242 -2.50 -17.12 -28.33
C PHE A 242 -2.66 -18.09 -27.15
N ILE A 243 -3.88 -18.53 -26.89
CA ILE A 243 -4.19 -19.46 -25.78
C ILE A 243 -3.39 -20.76 -25.95
N GLN A 244 -3.42 -21.38 -27.12
CA GLN A 244 -2.67 -22.63 -27.38
C GLN A 244 -1.17 -22.46 -27.19
N ALA A 245 -0.62 -21.33 -27.62
CA ALA A 245 0.81 -21.08 -27.53
C ALA A 245 1.27 -20.72 -26.11
N TYR A 246 0.51 -19.89 -25.39
CA TYR A 246 1.00 -19.20 -24.20
C TYR A 246 0.20 -19.41 -22.91
N VAL A 247 -0.93 -20.11 -22.93
CA VAL A 247 -1.79 -20.27 -21.74
C VAL A 247 -1.87 -21.73 -21.31
N GLN A 248 -1.83 -21.96 -20.01
CA GLN A 248 -2.06 -23.26 -19.38
C GLN A 248 -3.32 -23.21 -18.53
N GLY A 249 -4.20 -24.21 -18.69
CA GLY A 249 -5.41 -24.39 -17.87
C GLY A 249 -6.67 -23.77 -18.46
N TYR A 250 -6.66 -23.30 -19.72
CA TYR A 250 -7.85 -22.72 -20.34
C TYR A 250 -8.94 -23.77 -20.59
N ASP A 251 -8.58 -24.96 -21.07
CA ASP A 251 -9.55 -26.03 -21.34
C ASP A 251 -10.22 -26.52 -20.03
N GLU A 252 -9.47 -26.59 -18.95
CA GLU A 252 -9.97 -26.90 -17.60
C GLU A 252 -10.92 -25.79 -17.11
N LEU A 253 -10.57 -24.51 -17.32
CA LEU A 253 -11.44 -23.38 -16.99
C LEU A 253 -12.77 -23.45 -17.72
N VAL A 254 -12.75 -23.71 -19.04
CA VAL A 254 -13.93 -23.85 -19.87
C VAL A 254 -14.82 -25.01 -19.42
N ARG A 255 -14.21 -26.14 -19.10
CA ARG A 255 -14.93 -27.36 -18.71
C ARG A 255 -15.50 -27.29 -17.31
N ASP A 256 -14.71 -26.83 -16.33
CA ASP A 256 -14.97 -27.07 -14.91
C ASP A 256 -15.53 -25.82 -14.18
N VAL A 257 -15.31 -24.61 -14.72
CA VAL A 257 -15.66 -23.35 -14.03
C VAL A 257 -16.67 -22.52 -14.83
N LEU A 258 -16.37 -22.19 -16.08
CA LEU A 258 -17.20 -21.26 -16.86
C LEU A 258 -18.67 -21.66 -16.97
N PRO A 259 -19.09 -22.96 -17.06
CA PRO A 259 -20.51 -23.31 -17.12
C PRO A 259 -21.36 -22.80 -15.95
N THR A 260 -20.72 -22.56 -14.77
CA THR A 260 -21.40 -22.00 -13.59
C THR A 260 -21.57 -20.47 -13.70
N PHE A 261 -20.62 -19.78 -14.32
CA PHE A 261 -20.58 -18.32 -14.33
C PHE A 261 -21.30 -17.72 -15.56
N THR A 262 -22.56 -18.10 -15.74
CA THR A 262 -23.42 -17.46 -16.76
C THR A 262 -23.64 -15.98 -16.45
N PRO A 263 -23.95 -15.12 -17.44
CA PRO A 263 -24.20 -13.70 -17.22
C PRO A 263 -25.26 -13.43 -16.15
N GLU A 264 -26.33 -14.23 -16.08
CA GLU A 264 -27.41 -14.11 -15.10
C GLU A 264 -26.93 -14.46 -13.68
N TYR A 265 -26.15 -15.52 -13.55
CA TYR A 265 -25.59 -15.91 -12.24
C TYR A 265 -24.60 -14.85 -11.76
N VAL A 266 -23.71 -14.40 -12.63
CA VAL A 266 -22.75 -13.31 -12.31
C VAL A 266 -23.47 -12.02 -11.92
N SER A 267 -24.51 -11.63 -12.66
CA SER A 267 -25.34 -10.46 -12.32
C SER A 267 -25.95 -10.59 -10.93
N SER A 268 -26.40 -11.77 -10.52
CA SER A 268 -26.94 -12.00 -9.17
C SER A 268 -25.88 -11.81 -8.06
N ILE A 269 -24.62 -12.17 -8.34
CA ILE A 269 -23.49 -11.98 -7.41
C ILE A 269 -23.05 -10.53 -7.37
N CYS A 270 -22.66 -9.96 -8.52
CA CYS A 270 -22.00 -8.65 -8.57
C CYS A 270 -22.97 -7.46 -8.64
N GLY A 271 -24.25 -7.70 -8.88
CA GLY A 271 -25.26 -6.65 -8.99
C GLY A 271 -25.23 -5.84 -10.28
N VAL A 272 -24.35 -6.19 -11.22
CA VAL A 272 -24.24 -5.53 -12.53
C VAL A 272 -25.30 -6.13 -13.47
N PRO A 273 -26.09 -5.30 -14.18
CA PRO A 273 -27.05 -5.80 -15.18
C PRO A 273 -26.39 -6.69 -16.24
N VAL A 274 -27.08 -7.74 -16.68
CA VAL A 274 -26.57 -8.69 -17.68
C VAL A 274 -26.12 -7.98 -18.96
N GLU A 275 -26.90 -7.00 -19.40
CA GLU A 275 -26.62 -6.24 -20.63
C GLU A 275 -25.31 -5.47 -20.53
N ILE A 276 -24.97 -4.96 -19.35
CA ILE A 276 -23.70 -4.24 -19.10
C ILE A 276 -22.53 -5.22 -19.04
N ILE A 277 -22.71 -6.41 -18.45
CA ILE A 277 -21.69 -7.46 -18.44
C ILE A 277 -21.37 -7.89 -19.88
N GLU A 278 -22.40 -8.09 -20.71
CA GLU A 278 -22.26 -8.44 -22.14
C GLU A 278 -21.58 -7.33 -22.93
N GLU A 279 -22.00 -6.08 -22.74
CA GLU A 279 -21.39 -4.92 -23.40
C GLU A 279 -19.90 -4.80 -23.07
N LEU A 280 -19.54 -4.91 -21.79
CA LEU A 280 -18.13 -4.84 -21.32
C LEU A 280 -17.30 -6.00 -21.90
N ALA A 281 -17.81 -7.23 -21.86
CA ALA A 281 -17.11 -8.41 -22.36
C ALA A 281 -16.87 -8.31 -23.87
N HIS A 282 -17.89 -7.92 -24.64
CA HIS A 282 -17.78 -7.73 -26.09
C HIS A 282 -16.83 -6.57 -26.45
N ALA A 283 -16.94 -5.43 -25.73
CA ALA A 283 -16.03 -4.30 -25.95
C ALA A 283 -14.57 -4.72 -25.71
N TYR A 284 -14.32 -5.44 -24.60
CA TYR A 284 -12.99 -5.90 -24.24
C TYR A 284 -12.41 -6.89 -25.27
N ALA A 285 -13.20 -7.86 -25.70
CA ALA A 285 -12.76 -8.89 -26.64
C ALA A 285 -12.53 -8.35 -28.07
N LYS A 286 -13.29 -7.32 -28.48
CA LYS A 286 -13.16 -6.70 -29.81
C LYS A 286 -12.07 -5.63 -29.88
N ALA A 287 -11.57 -5.16 -28.73
CA ALA A 287 -10.47 -4.23 -28.68
C ALA A 287 -9.18 -4.91 -29.17
N LYS A 288 -8.42 -4.19 -29.99
CA LYS A 288 -7.15 -4.68 -30.52
C LYS A 288 -6.05 -4.74 -29.45
N ALA A 289 -6.03 -3.75 -28.57
CA ALA A 289 -5.02 -3.59 -27.53
C ALA A 289 -5.68 -3.19 -26.21
N PRO A 290 -6.49 -4.07 -25.58
CA PRO A 290 -7.14 -3.75 -24.33
C PRO A 290 -6.12 -3.68 -23.17
N PHE A 291 -6.20 -2.62 -22.37
CA PHE A 291 -5.32 -2.35 -21.24
C PHE A 291 -6.11 -2.38 -19.94
N ILE A 292 -5.64 -3.14 -18.96
CA ILE A 292 -6.19 -3.12 -17.61
C ILE A 292 -5.17 -2.46 -16.65
N ARG A 293 -5.56 -1.38 -15.97
CA ARG A 293 -4.85 -0.86 -14.80
C ARG A 293 -5.55 -1.32 -13.55
N LEU A 294 -4.96 -2.28 -12.85
CA LEU A 294 -5.54 -2.91 -11.67
C LEU A 294 -5.12 -2.15 -10.39
N GLY A 295 -6.09 -1.58 -9.71
CA GLY A 295 -5.92 -0.96 -8.38
C GLY A 295 -5.74 -1.98 -7.26
N SER A 296 -5.51 -1.49 -6.04
CA SER A 296 -5.36 -2.36 -4.86
C SER A 296 -6.68 -2.59 -4.12
N GLY A 297 -7.75 -1.91 -4.47
CA GLY A 297 -9.06 -2.07 -3.82
C GLY A 297 -9.59 -3.49 -3.91
N VAL A 298 -9.50 -4.11 -5.09
CA VAL A 298 -9.93 -5.50 -5.33
C VAL A 298 -9.25 -6.53 -4.41
N SER A 299 -8.02 -6.26 -3.98
CA SER A 299 -7.26 -7.21 -3.14
C SER A 299 -7.49 -7.04 -1.64
N ARG A 300 -8.46 -6.20 -1.21
CA ARG A 300 -8.72 -5.90 0.21
C ARG A 300 -9.92 -6.66 0.77
N TYR A 301 -10.18 -7.85 0.24
CA TYR A 301 -11.24 -8.78 0.66
C TYR A 301 -10.66 -10.16 0.98
N GLY A 302 -11.41 -10.98 1.68
CA GLY A 302 -11.02 -12.35 1.98
C GLY A 302 -10.72 -13.21 0.75
N ASN A 303 -11.34 -12.88 -0.39
CA ASN A 303 -11.14 -13.50 -1.69
C ASN A 303 -10.28 -12.65 -2.65
N GLY A 304 -9.48 -11.74 -2.11
CA GLY A 304 -8.78 -10.71 -2.90
C GLY A 304 -7.75 -11.24 -3.88
N ALA A 305 -6.96 -12.25 -3.51
CA ALA A 305 -5.99 -12.86 -4.43
C ALA A 305 -6.68 -13.62 -5.55
N MET A 306 -7.72 -14.41 -5.25
CA MET A 306 -8.49 -15.15 -6.26
C MET A 306 -9.19 -14.19 -7.24
N SER A 307 -9.80 -13.12 -6.74
CA SER A 307 -10.41 -12.08 -7.59
C SER A 307 -9.37 -11.44 -8.52
N CYS A 308 -8.17 -11.14 -8.02
CA CYS A 308 -7.07 -10.65 -8.86
C CYS A 308 -6.61 -11.71 -9.89
N ARG A 309 -6.55 -13.00 -9.54
CA ARG A 309 -6.22 -14.08 -10.50
C ARG A 309 -7.24 -14.16 -11.63
N CYS A 310 -8.53 -14.03 -11.32
CA CYS A 310 -9.59 -14.00 -12.34
C CYS A 310 -9.43 -12.81 -13.31
N ILE A 311 -9.16 -11.60 -12.79
CA ILE A 311 -8.93 -10.41 -13.62
C ILE A 311 -7.64 -10.56 -14.43
N ASN A 312 -6.58 -11.11 -13.84
CA ASN A 312 -5.32 -11.36 -14.53
C ASN A 312 -5.46 -12.34 -15.71
N ALA A 313 -6.46 -13.20 -15.72
CA ALA A 313 -6.71 -14.12 -16.85
C ALA A 313 -7.28 -13.42 -18.09
N LEU A 314 -7.96 -12.28 -17.95
CA LEU A 314 -8.61 -11.58 -19.07
C LEU A 314 -7.66 -11.24 -20.24
N PRO A 315 -6.47 -10.64 -20.01
CA PRO A 315 -5.54 -10.34 -21.10
C PRO A 315 -5.01 -11.60 -21.81
N ALA A 316 -4.98 -12.73 -21.11
CA ALA A 316 -4.56 -14.01 -21.68
C ALA A 316 -5.60 -14.58 -22.65
N VAL A 317 -6.88 -14.43 -22.32
CA VAL A 317 -7.99 -14.96 -23.13
C VAL A 317 -8.10 -14.26 -24.48
N VAL A 318 -7.84 -12.97 -24.54
CA VAL A 318 -7.92 -12.16 -25.78
C VAL A 318 -6.56 -11.88 -26.42
N GLY A 319 -5.48 -12.48 -25.94
CA GLY A 319 -4.14 -12.29 -26.49
C GLY A 319 -3.59 -10.85 -26.37
N ALA A 320 -4.07 -10.07 -25.41
CA ALA A 320 -3.74 -8.64 -25.30
C ALA A 320 -2.24 -8.35 -25.17
N TRP A 321 -1.48 -9.25 -24.56
CA TRP A 321 -0.05 -9.09 -24.32
C TRP A 321 0.82 -8.95 -25.57
N GLN A 322 0.38 -9.48 -26.71
CA GLN A 322 1.13 -9.40 -27.97
C GLN A 322 1.03 -8.02 -28.65
N HIS A 323 0.17 -7.13 -28.17
CA HIS A 323 -0.11 -5.84 -28.79
C HIS A 323 0.50 -4.68 -27.97
N LEU A 324 1.10 -3.69 -28.65
CA LEU A 324 1.49 -2.44 -28.02
C LEU A 324 0.23 -1.75 -27.44
N GLY A 325 0.26 -1.40 -26.18
CA GLY A 325 -0.89 -0.83 -25.45
C GLY A 325 -1.83 -1.87 -24.84
N GLY A 326 -1.66 -3.17 -25.13
CA GLY A 326 -2.47 -4.24 -24.56
C GLY A 326 -1.78 -4.99 -23.43
N GLY A 327 -2.56 -5.48 -22.46
CA GLY A 327 -2.08 -6.24 -21.29
C GLY A 327 -2.60 -5.71 -19.95
N LEU A 328 -1.87 -5.99 -18.87
CA LEU A 328 -2.27 -5.62 -17.52
C LEU A 328 -1.11 -4.98 -16.76
N LEU A 329 -1.37 -3.84 -16.12
CA LEU A 329 -0.48 -3.20 -15.16
C LEU A 329 -1.07 -3.35 -13.75
N SER A 330 -0.51 -4.29 -12.98
CA SER A 330 -0.78 -4.46 -11.56
C SER A 330 0.24 -3.70 -10.73
N SER A 331 1.53 -4.04 -10.88
CA SER A 331 2.66 -3.39 -10.21
C SER A 331 3.95 -3.69 -10.98
N SER A 332 4.90 -2.74 -10.99
CA SER A 332 6.26 -2.96 -11.48
C SER A 332 7.27 -3.32 -10.38
N SER A 333 6.81 -3.61 -9.16
CA SER A 333 7.67 -3.82 -7.97
C SER A 333 8.56 -5.06 -8.06
N SER A 334 8.21 -6.08 -8.85
CA SER A 334 9.06 -7.26 -9.12
C SER A 334 10.33 -6.92 -9.90
N SER A 335 10.33 -5.80 -10.61
CA SER A 335 11.46 -5.35 -11.42
C SER A 335 12.49 -4.62 -10.54
N GLN A 336 13.51 -5.36 -10.09
CA GLN A 336 14.62 -4.80 -9.33
C GLN A 336 15.80 -4.52 -10.26
N TYR A 337 16.21 -3.27 -10.35
CA TYR A 337 17.31 -2.81 -11.22
C TYR A 337 18.60 -2.50 -10.48
N PHE A 338 18.57 -2.26 -9.17
CA PHE A 338 19.74 -2.14 -8.32
C PHE A 338 19.65 -3.10 -7.12
N ASN A 339 20.78 -3.37 -6.46
CA ASN A 339 20.87 -4.41 -5.42
C ASN A 339 20.25 -3.97 -4.09
N LYS A 340 18.90 -3.95 -4.00
CA LYS A 340 18.18 -3.66 -2.75
C LYS A 340 18.43 -4.68 -1.65
N SER A 341 18.74 -5.94 -2.00
CA SER A 341 18.99 -6.99 -1.01
C SER A 341 20.24 -6.73 -0.17
N PHE A 342 21.11 -5.82 -0.63
CA PHE A 342 22.26 -5.38 0.16
C PHE A 342 21.84 -4.81 1.52
N MET A 343 20.76 -4.03 1.57
CA MET A 343 20.24 -3.48 2.83
C MET A 343 19.74 -4.55 3.81
N GLN A 344 19.42 -5.72 3.32
CA GLN A 344 18.93 -6.82 4.14
C GLN A 344 20.04 -7.78 4.59
N GLN A 345 21.25 -7.71 3.99
CA GLN A 345 22.34 -8.64 4.26
C GLN A 345 21.86 -10.11 4.36
N PRO A 346 21.28 -10.70 3.29
CA PRO A 346 20.39 -11.86 3.39
C PRO A 346 21.06 -13.14 3.90
N ASN A 347 22.39 -13.19 3.94
CA ASN A 347 23.13 -14.44 4.18
C ASN A 347 23.53 -14.63 5.65
N THR A 348 23.46 -13.61 6.51
CA THR A 348 23.88 -13.70 7.92
C THR A 348 23.32 -12.55 8.77
N PRO A 349 22.94 -12.78 10.03
CA PRO A 349 22.58 -14.06 10.60
C PRO A 349 21.24 -14.59 10.08
N THR A 350 20.93 -15.85 10.35
CA THR A 350 19.63 -16.43 9.97
C THR A 350 18.50 -15.67 10.67
N PRO A 351 17.47 -15.21 9.95
CA PRO A 351 16.32 -14.54 10.57
C PRO A 351 15.63 -15.43 11.60
N SER A 352 15.03 -14.83 12.63
CA SER A 352 14.09 -15.53 13.48
C SER A 352 12.97 -16.13 12.63
N LYS A 353 12.57 -17.35 12.95
CA LYS A 353 11.41 -18.01 12.32
C LYS A 353 10.09 -17.44 12.84
N ARG A 354 10.11 -16.73 13.97
CA ARG A 354 8.96 -16.00 14.45
C ARG A 354 8.75 -14.78 13.56
N MET A 355 7.74 -14.85 12.71
CA MET A 355 7.40 -13.79 11.75
C MET A 355 5.96 -13.31 11.98
N MET A 356 5.78 -12.03 12.23
CA MET A 356 4.48 -11.42 12.44
C MET A 356 3.97 -10.78 11.13
N PRO A 357 2.87 -11.26 10.55
CA PRO A 357 2.12 -10.51 9.55
C PRO A 357 1.63 -9.19 10.14
N MET A 358 1.80 -8.09 9.41
CA MET A 358 1.48 -6.75 9.91
C MET A 358 0.05 -6.60 10.45
N ILE A 359 -0.90 -7.30 9.85
CA ILE A 359 -2.31 -7.26 10.23
C ILE A 359 -2.55 -7.80 11.65
N LEU A 360 -1.65 -8.65 12.18
CA LEU A 360 -1.75 -9.28 13.49
C LEU A 360 -1.08 -8.49 14.61
N LEU A 361 -0.71 -7.23 14.41
CA LEU A 361 -0.04 -6.43 15.45
C LEU A 361 -0.87 -6.38 16.74
N GLY A 362 -2.16 -6.06 16.66
CA GLY A 362 -3.03 -5.98 17.83
C GLY A 362 -3.21 -7.34 18.50
N ASP A 363 -3.38 -8.38 17.70
CA ASP A 363 -3.53 -9.75 18.18
C ASP A 363 -2.27 -10.21 18.95
N LEU A 364 -1.07 -10.02 18.38
CA LEU A 364 0.19 -10.41 19.02
C LEU A 364 0.51 -9.60 20.28
N LEU A 365 0.20 -8.31 20.30
CA LEU A 365 0.42 -7.46 21.48
C LEU A 365 -0.52 -7.79 22.63
N THR A 366 -1.72 -8.33 22.37
CA THR A 366 -2.71 -8.68 23.40
C THR A 366 -2.73 -10.18 23.74
N ASN A 367 -2.28 -11.03 22.81
CA ASN A 367 -2.21 -12.47 22.99
C ASN A 367 -0.87 -13.00 22.45
N PRO A 368 0.07 -13.39 23.32
CA PRO A 368 1.40 -13.83 22.88
C PRO A 368 1.37 -15.12 22.04
N LYS A 369 0.28 -15.89 22.08
CA LYS A 369 0.09 -17.11 21.27
C LYS A 369 -0.63 -16.86 19.94
N ALA A 370 -0.93 -15.61 19.59
CA ALA A 370 -1.72 -15.28 18.40
C ALA A 370 -1.13 -15.89 17.12
N LEU A 371 0.19 -15.90 16.94
CA LEU A 371 0.82 -16.49 15.75
C LEU A 371 0.53 -17.99 15.65
N LEU A 372 0.67 -18.73 16.76
CA LEU A 372 0.37 -20.16 16.83
C LEU A 372 -1.12 -20.47 16.58
N GLU A 373 -2.01 -19.63 17.11
CA GLU A 373 -3.45 -19.77 16.93
C GLU A 373 -3.87 -19.52 15.48
N HIS A 374 -3.10 -18.71 14.75
CA HIS A 374 -3.25 -18.51 13.30
C HIS A 374 -2.49 -19.54 12.46
N GLY A 375 -1.89 -20.57 13.06
CA GLY A 375 -1.17 -21.62 12.35
C GLY A 375 0.21 -21.20 11.83
N LEU A 376 0.76 -20.08 12.32
CA LEU A 376 2.09 -19.59 11.96
C LEU A 376 3.18 -20.20 12.85
N GLU A 377 4.41 -20.26 12.31
CA GLU A 377 5.57 -20.73 13.07
C GLU A 377 5.96 -19.68 14.14
N ASP A 378 6.02 -20.11 15.39
CA ASP A 378 6.51 -19.31 16.51
C ASP A 378 7.51 -20.15 17.33
N THR A 379 8.81 -19.92 17.09
CA THR A 379 9.91 -20.62 17.74
C THR A 379 10.07 -20.27 19.22
N SER A 380 9.49 -19.13 19.65
CA SER A 380 9.49 -18.72 21.06
C SER A 380 8.48 -19.49 21.91
N GLY A 381 7.51 -20.18 21.28
CA GLY A 381 6.40 -20.82 21.97
C GLY A 381 5.37 -19.86 22.56
N GLY A 382 5.30 -18.61 22.03
CA GLY A 382 4.36 -17.60 22.47
C GLY A 382 4.91 -16.67 23.56
N VAL A 383 6.17 -16.24 23.44
CA VAL A 383 6.71 -15.21 24.34
C VAL A 383 6.05 -13.86 24.08
N PRO A 384 5.66 -13.08 25.11
CA PRO A 384 5.10 -11.74 24.92
C PRO A 384 6.12 -10.78 24.30
N VAL A 385 5.64 -9.82 23.50
CA VAL A 385 6.45 -8.68 23.06
C VAL A 385 6.60 -7.72 24.24
N HIS A 386 7.84 -7.42 24.64
CA HIS A 386 8.18 -6.49 25.71
C HIS A 386 8.88 -5.23 25.21
N SER A 387 9.43 -5.24 23.99
CA SER A 387 10.01 -4.06 23.35
C SER A 387 9.49 -3.91 21.92
N LEU A 388 9.03 -2.73 21.57
CA LEU A 388 8.48 -2.40 20.25
C LEU A 388 9.15 -1.15 19.69
N TYR A 389 9.74 -1.27 18.49
CA TYR A 389 10.35 -0.15 17.77
C TYR A 389 9.53 0.17 16.52
N ILE A 390 8.91 1.34 16.48
CA ILE A 390 8.04 1.79 15.38
C ILE A 390 8.71 2.93 14.63
N PHE A 391 8.77 2.81 13.30
CA PHE A 391 9.23 3.90 12.43
C PHE A 391 8.51 3.86 11.08
N SER A 392 8.42 5.02 10.41
CA SER A 392 7.75 5.15 9.12
C SER A 392 6.33 4.52 9.10
N SER A 393 5.61 4.57 10.23
CA SER A 393 4.27 3.97 10.39
C SER A 393 3.53 4.55 11.59
N ASN A 394 2.18 4.62 11.50
CA ASN A 394 1.30 5.10 12.57
C ASN A 394 0.23 4.05 12.93
N PRO A 395 0.63 2.86 13.48
CA PRO A 395 -0.27 1.72 13.64
C PRO A 395 -1.44 1.97 14.59
N ALA A 396 -1.36 2.89 15.54
CA ALA A 396 -2.47 3.21 16.44
C ALA A 396 -3.71 3.74 15.70
N ILE A 397 -3.58 4.15 14.42
CA ILE A 397 -4.68 4.62 13.58
C ILE A 397 -4.79 3.83 12.26
N THR A 398 -3.67 3.36 11.69
CA THR A 398 -3.65 2.74 10.35
C THR A 398 -3.76 1.22 10.37
N ALA A 399 -3.41 0.55 11.47
CA ALA A 399 -3.51 -0.91 11.55
C ALA A 399 -4.99 -1.37 11.70
N PRO A 400 -5.35 -2.54 11.15
CA PRO A 400 -6.69 -3.09 11.34
C PRO A 400 -6.92 -3.50 12.80
N ASN A 401 -8.19 -3.62 13.19
CA ASN A 401 -8.58 -3.92 14.57
C ASN A 401 -7.92 -2.96 15.58
N GLN A 402 -8.04 -1.67 15.30
CA GLN A 402 -7.38 -0.59 16.04
C GLN A 402 -7.54 -0.69 17.57
N ASN A 403 -8.68 -1.21 18.04
CA ASN A 403 -8.94 -1.34 19.48
C ASN A 403 -7.96 -2.32 20.14
N LEU A 404 -7.67 -3.48 19.50
CA LEU A 404 -6.65 -4.42 20.01
C LEU A 404 -5.25 -3.82 19.93
N VAL A 405 -4.92 -3.11 18.85
CA VAL A 405 -3.63 -2.43 18.73
C VAL A 405 -3.42 -1.44 19.87
N ARG A 406 -4.41 -0.60 20.13
CA ARG A 406 -4.35 0.40 21.23
C ARG A 406 -4.32 -0.27 22.61
N GLN A 407 -5.09 -1.35 22.80
CA GLN A 407 -5.05 -2.13 24.03
C GLN A 407 -3.63 -2.70 24.27
N GLY A 408 -3.02 -3.26 23.24
CA GLY A 408 -1.64 -3.76 23.31
C GLY A 408 -0.62 -2.68 23.60
N LEU A 409 -0.72 -1.52 22.93
CA LEU A 409 0.17 -0.36 23.15
C LEU A 409 0.03 0.27 24.54
N MET A 410 -1.13 0.11 25.19
CA MET A 410 -1.37 0.60 26.58
C MET A 410 -0.71 -0.25 27.65
N ARG A 411 -0.16 -1.43 27.33
CA ARG A 411 0.49 -2.29 28.33
C ARG A 411 1.65 -1.58 29.03
N ASP A 412 1.70 -1.69 30.34
CA ASP A 412 2.78 -1.10 31.16
C ASP A 412 4.10 -1.85 31.02
N ASP A 413 4.04 -3.15 30.70
CA ASP A 413 5.21 -4.02 30.50
C ASP A 413 5.74 -3.99 29.05
N LEU A 414 5.18 -3.15 28.17
CA LEU A 414 5.65 -2.93 26.81
C LEU A 414 6.41 -1.61 26.71
N PHE A 415 7.72 -1.68 26.47
CA PHE A 415 8.52 -0.50 26.15
C PHE A 415 8.38 -0.18 24.65
N THR A 416 7.92 1.04 24.32
CA THR A 416 7.64 1.45 22.95
C THR A 416 8.50 2.64 22.53
N VAL A 417 9.25 2.49 21.44
CA VAL A 417 10.00 3.57 20.77
C VAL A 417 9.27 3.93 19.49
N VAL A 418 9.08 5.23 19.23
CA VAL A 418 8.48 5.76 17.99
C VAL A 418 9.43 6.77 17.36
N HIS A 419 9.88 6.50 16.13
CA HIS A 419 10.70 7.41 15.35
C HIS A 419 9.84 8.05 14.25
N GLU A 420 9.48 9.32 14.43
CA GLU A 420 8.45 10.00 13.64
C GLU A 420 8.77 11.50 13.48
N ARG A 421 8.19 12.13 12.45
CA ARG A 421 8.34 13.58 12.19
C ARG A 421 7.39 14.44 13.02
N PHE A 422 6.24 13.90 13.37
CA PHE A 422 5.15 14.59 14.05
C PHE A 422 4.66 13.78 15.24
N PHE A 423 3.96 14.44 16.16
CA PHE A 423 3.30 13.74 17.26
C PHE A 423 2.01 13.09 16.73
N THR A 424 2.15 11.86 16.20
CA THR A 424 1.03 11.04 15.67
C THR A 424 0.26 10.34 16.80
N ASP A 425 -0.86 9.68 16.44
CA ASP A 425 -1.64 8.89 17.41
C ASP A 425 -0.80 7.80 18.08
N THR A 426 0.15 7.22 17.37
CA THR A 426 1.06 6.20 17.92
C THR A 426 2.03 6.79 18.95
N CYS A 427 2.45 8.04 18.77
CA CYS A 427 3.36 8.72 19.72
C CYS A 427 2.78 8.81 21.13
N ALA A 428 1.45 8.90 21.27
CA ALA A 428 0.81 8.96 22.59
C ALA A 428 1.10 7.72 23.46
N TYR A 429 1.46 6.59 22.87
CA TYR A 429 1.75 5.32 23.54
C TYR A 429 3.25 5.06 23.74
N ALA A 430 4.13 5.91 23.19
CA ALA A 430 5.57 5.71 23.23
C ALA A 430 6.14 5.95 24.63
N ASP A 431 7.26 5.30 24.95
CA ASP A 431 8.14 5.60 26.07
C ASP A 431 9.23 6.58 25.65
N ILE A 432 9.74 6.42 24.43
CA ILE A 432 10.70 7.30 23.76
C ILE A 432 10.16 7.69 22.39
N ILE A 433 10.21 8.97 22.05
CA ILE A 433 9.94 9.49 20.71
C ILE A 433 11.22 10.10 20.17
N LEU A 434 11.57 9.73 18.94
CA LEU A 434 12.75 10.22 18.24
C LEU A 434 12.33 11.09 17.05
N PRO A 435 12.91 12.29 16.85
CA PRO A 435 12.57 13.14 15.70
C PRO A 435 13.20 12.63 14.42
N ALA A 436 12.37 12.39 13.38
CA ALA A 436 12.77 11.88 12.09
C ALA A 436 12.96 12.98 11.02
N THR A 437 13.88 12.75 10.09
CA THR A 437 14.09 13.61 8.92
C THR A 437 12.96 13.48 7.90
N SER A 438 12.77 14.50 7.07
CA SER A 438 12.06 14.41 5.79
C SER A 438 13.01 14.00 4.66
N SER A 439 12.47 13.73 3.47
CA SER A 439 13.30 13.39 2.29
C SER A 439 14.19 14.53 1.77
N ALA A 440 13.98 15.75 2.23
CA ALA A 440 14.87 16.87 1.91
C ALA A 440 16.10 16.94 2.82
N GLU A 441 16.12 16.17 3.90
CA GLU A 441 17.08 16.23 5.02
C GLU A 441 18.01 15.00 5.06
N SER A 442 17.83 14.00 4.17
CA SER A 442 18.64 12.77 4.13
C SER A 442 18.86 12.29 2.70
N ASP A 443 19.85 11.42 2.50
CA ASP A 443 20.10 10.77 1.21
C ASP A 443 19.28 9.48 1.11
N ASP A 444 18.75 9.19 -0.09
CA ASP A 444 18.05 7.93 -0.38
C ASP A 444 18.04 7.65 -1.89
N ILE A 445 17.60 6.47 -2.29
CA ILE A 445 17.39 6.08 -3.70
C ILE A 445 16.01 5.48 -3.87
N PHE A 446 15.33 5.87 -4.95
CA PHE A 446 13.95 5.51 -5.21
C PHE A 446 13.80 4.80 -6.55
N ASN A 447 12.94 3.78 -6.55
CA ASN A 447 12.31 3.24 -7.74
C ASN A 447 10.80 3.19 -7.50
N SER A 448 10.03 3.26 -8.56
CA SER A 448 8.57 3.16 -8.50
C SER A 448 8.09 1.70 -8.53
N TYR A 449 6.85 1.48 -8.09
CA TYR A 449 6.10 0.26 -8.36
C TYR A 449 4.98 0.45 -9.42
N GLY A 450 4.94 1.63 -10.07
CA GLY A 450 4.03 1.95 -11.18
C GLY A 450 4.73 2.26 -12.50
N HIS A 451 6.03 2.53 -12.51
CA HIS A 451 6.84 2.81 -13.70
C HIS A 451 8.29 2.37 -13.52
N TYR A 452 9.15 2.65 -14.49
CA TYR A 452 10.52 2.13 -14.58
C TYR A 452 11.61 3.22 -14.44
N THR A 453 11.32 4.34 -13.79
CA THR A 453 12.30 5.40 -13.51
C THR A 453 12.94 5.19 -12.14
N ILE A 454 14.26 5.37 -12.07
CA ILE A 454 15.09 5.31 -10.87
C ILE A 454 15.79 6.65 -10.67
N ALA A 455 15.94 7.11 -9.45
CA ALA A 455 16.76 8.27 -9.11
C ALA A 455 17.27 8.21 -7.67
N ALA A 456 18.49 8.65 -7.42
CA ALA A 456 18.96 9.01 -6.10
C ALA A 456 18.45 10.43 -5.75
N SER A 457 18.13 10.62 -4.47
CA SER A 457 17.74 11.91 -3.90
C SER A 457 18.72 12.25 -2.78
N TYR A 458 19.39 13.37 -2.90
CA TYR A 458 20.40 13.78 -1.92
C TYR A 458 19.89 14.92 -1.04
N GLN A 459 20.43 14.96 0.16
CA GLN A 459 20.14 15.98 1.16
C GLN A 459 20.23 17.39 0.57
N ALA A 460 19.13 18.14 0.63
CA ALA A 460 19.04 19.51 0.12
C ALA A 460 19.20 20.57 1.21
N ILE A 461 18.83 20.24 2.45
CA ILE A 461 18.89 21.12 3.63
C ILE A 461 19.44 20.35 4.85
N PRO A 462 20.06 21.03 5.82
CA PRO A 462 20.37 20.42 7.12
C PRO A 462 19.11 19.87 7.80
N PRO A 463 19.23 18.85 8.66
CA PRO A 463 18.11 18.37 9.47
C PRO A 463 17.43 19.50 10.25
N VAL A 464 16.09 19.48 10.28
CA VAL A 464 15.29 20.42 11.05
C VAL A 464 15.31 20.00 12.53
N GLY A 465 15.69 20.91 13.41
CA GLY A 465 15.93 20.57 14.82
C GLY A 465 17.08 19.56 14.97
N GLU A 466 16.87 18.57 15.81
CA GLU A 466 17.81 17.47 16.04
C GLU A 466 17.42 16.18 15.30
N SER A 467 16.66 16.29 14.20
CA SER A 467 16.15 15.11 13.47
C SER A 467 17.29 14.27 12.91
N LYS A 468 17.12 12.94 12.95
CA LYS A 468 18.00 11.95 12.30
C LYS A 468 17.21 11.06 11.34
N SER A 469 17.89 10.55 10.31
CA SER A 469 17.27 9.57 9.40
C SER A 469 17.09 8.21 10.09
N ASN A 470 16.28 7.34 9.49
CA ASN A 470 16.11 5.98 10.01
C ASN A 470 17.46 5.25 10.05
N TRP A 471 18.27 5.40 8.99
CA TRP A 471 19.57 4.76 8.91
C TRP A 471 20.53 5.27 10.00
N GLN A 472 20.62 6.57 10.20
CA GLN A 472 21.50 7.14 11.22
C GLN A 472 21.18 6.61 12.63
N VAL A 473 19.89 6.57 12.99
CA VAL A 473 19.48 6.04 14.31
C VAL A 473 19.83 4.57 14.46
N ILE A 474 19.58 3.75 13.44
CA ILE A 474 19.88 2.32 13.46
C ILE A 474 21.39 2.07 13.50
N SER A 475 22.19 2.82 12.76
CA SER A 475 23.65 2.75 12.80
C SER A 475 24.18 3.04 14.21
N GLU A 476 23.71 4.12 14.86
CA GLU A 476 24.11 4.48 16.22
C GLU A 476 23.67 3.44 17.28
N LEU A 477 22.46 2.86 17.14
CA LEU A 477 22.00 1.76 18.00
C LEU A 477 22.87 0.51 17.84
N ALA A 478 23.19 0.14 16.60
CA ALA A 478 24.04 -1.01 16.31
C ALA A 478 25.43 -0.87 16.97
N GLN A 479 26.06 0.29 16.82
CA GLN A 479 27.36 0.57 17.43
C GLN A 479 27.30 0.51 18.97
N ARG A 480 26.27 1.10 19.59
CA ARG A 480 26.07 1.08 21.05
C ARG A 480 25.76 -0.32 21.60
N MET A 481 25.17 -1.18 20.81
CA MET A 481 24.95 -2.60 21.15
C MET A 481 26.17 -3.50 20.85
N GLY A 482 27.27 -2.92 20.38
CA GLY A 482 28.51 -3.65 20.11
C GLY A 482 28.45 -4.53 18.84
N LEU A 483 27.57 -4.20 17.90
CA LEU A 483 27.56 -4.84 16.59
C LEU A 483 28.68 -4.23 15.73
N ASP A 484 29.86 -4.83 15.80
CA ASP A 484 31.06 -4.40 15.07
C ASP A 484 31.01 -4.93 13.63
N ASP A 485 30.08 -4.40 12.84
CA ASP A 485 29.93 -4.71 11.41
C ASP A 485 30.14 -3.41 10.61
N SER A 486 31.10 -3.46 9.67
CA SER A 486 31.41 -2.34 8.79
C SER A 486 30.19 -1.81 8.00
N PHE A 487 29.16 -2.63 7.80
CA PHE A 487 27.90 -2.22 7.19
C PHE A 487 27.26 -1.06 7.97
N PHE A 488 27.21 -1.12 9.32
CA PHE A 488 26.64 -0.06 10.13
C PHE A 488 27.49 1.21 10.22
N ALA A 489 28.73 1.17 9.75
CA ALA A 489 29.59 2.35 9.63
C ALA A 489 29.41 3.13 8.32
N MET A 490 28.71 2.55 7.33
CA MET A 490 28.47 3.20 6.04
C MET A 490 27.49 4.37 6.17
N THR A 491 27.78 5.43 5.44
CA THR A 491 26.83 6.54 5.21
C THR A 491 25.73 6.13 4.25
N GLU A 492 24.58 6.84 4.26
CA GLU A 492 23.50 6.62 3.30
C GLU A 492 24.01 6.70 1.85
N ARG A 493 24.93 7.64 1.58
CA ARG A 493 25.53 7.81 0.23
C ARG A 493 26.35 6.61 -0.19
N GLU A 494 27.16 6.06 0.69
CA GLU A 494 27.96 4.84 0.42
C GLU A 494 27.05 3.63 0.20
N LEU A 495 25.94 3.52 0.93
CA LEU A 495 24.94 2.48 0.70
C LEU A 495 24.28 2.60 -0.68
N ILE A 496 23.91 3.82 -1.09
CA ILE A 496 23.36 4.09 -2.43
C ILE A 496 24.38 3.71 -3.50
N GLU A 497 25.63 4.17 -3.35
CA GLU A 497 26.69 3.86 -4.31
C GLU A 497 26.91 2.35 -4.42
N HIS A 498 26.97 1.64 -3.29
CA HIS A 498 27.12 0.19 -3.28
C HIS A 498 25.96 -0.52 -4.01
N MET A 499 24.73 -0.15 -3.72
CA MET A 499 23.55 -0.76 -4.36
C MET A 499 23.52 -0.53 -5.87
N VAL A 500 23.90 0.65 -6.32
CA VAL A 500 23.90 1.03 -7.75
C VAL A 500 25.06 0.38 -8.48
N ARG A 501 26.29 0.48 -7.95
CA ARG A 501 27.51 -0.06 -8.59
C ARG A 501 27.49 -1.57 -8.71
N ASN A 502 26.82 -2.27 -7.81
CA ASN A 502 26.69 -3.73 -7.84
C ASN A 502 25.43 -4.21 -8.59
N SER A 503 24.83 -3.38 -9.42
CA SER A 503 23.75 -3.77 -10.30
C SER A 503 24.28 -4.43 -11.57
N SER A 504 23.78 -5.63 -11.88
CA SER A 504 24.04 -6.31 -13.16
C SER A 504 23.07 -5.90 -14.28
N LYS A 505 22.08 -5.07 -13.96
CA LYS A 505 21.00 -4.68 -14.89
C LYS A 505 21.11 -3.25 -15.39
N LEU A 506 22.03 -2.46 -14.84
CA LEU A 506 22.26 -1.07 -15.22
C LEU A 506 23.62 -0.96 -15.93
N SER A 507 23.65 -0.26 -17.06
CA SER A 507 24.89 0.15 -17.72
C SER A 507 25.68 1.12 -16.84
N GLN A 508 26.98 1.28 -17.11
CA GLN A 508 27.83 2.23 -16.39
C GLN A 508 27.31 3.67 -16.49
N ASP A 509 26.83 4.07 -17.67
CA ASP A 509 26.27 5.41 -17.90
C ASP A 509 25.01 5.65 -17.09
N GLU A 510 24.11 4.65 -16.99
CA GLU A 510 22.90 4.71 -16.15
C GLU A 510 23.28 4.78 -14.66
N GLN A 511 24.24 3.97 -14.21
CA GLN A 511 24.74 4.03 -12.83
C GLN A 511 25.29 5.41 -12.50
N ASP A 512 26.12 5.98 -13.37
CA ASP A 512 26.70 7.30 -13.18
C ASP A 512 25.64 8.40 -13.17
N ALA A 513 24.61 8.31 -14.02
CA ALA A 513 23.49 9.23 -14.05
C ALA A 513 22.66 9.17 -12.76
N ILE A 514 22.32 7.96 -12.29
CA ILE A 514 21.58 7.77 -11.02
C ILE A 514 22.36 8.37 -9.85
N LEU A 515 23.68 8.12 -9.78
CA LEU A 515 24.52 8.63 -8.70
C LEU A 515 24.76 10.16 -8.76
N ARG A 516 24.49 10.81 -9.90
CA ARG A 516 24.40 12.27 -9.98
C ARG A 516 23.06 12.83 -9.56
N GLY A 517 22.05 11.98 -9.27
CA GLY A 517 20.67 12.37 -8.97
C GLY A 517 19.83 12.64 -10.24
N ASP A 518 20.25 12.14 -11.39
CA ASP A 518 19.48 12.21 -12.62
C ASP A 518 18.36 11.17 -12.61
N LEU A 519 17.23 11.48 -13.29
CA LEU A 519 16.11 10.56 -13.48
C LEU A 519 16.46 9.61 -14.65
N VAL A 520 16.58 8.33 -14.36
CA VAL A 520 16.93 7.31 -15.35
C VAL A 520 15.74 6.39 -15.59
N GLU A 521 15.14 6.45 -16.77
CA GLU A 521 14.15 5.45 -17.21
C GLU A 521 14.91 4.24 -17.73
N VAL A 522 14.74 3.10 -17.06
CA VAL A 522 15.44 1.87 -17.41
C VAL A 522 14.89 1.31 -18.72
N ALA A 523 15.81 0.98 -19.65
CA ALA A 523 15.44 0.32 -20.88
C ALA A 523 14.94 -1.12 -20.59
N LEU A 524 13.77 -1.45 -21.11
CA LEU A 524 13.26 -2.81 -21.07
C LEU A 524 13.63 -3.54 -22.36
N PRO A 525 13.89 -4.86 -22.30
CA PRO A 525 14.14 -5.67 -23.50
C PRO A 525 12.96 -5.61 -24.49
N ASP A 526 13.23 -5.80 -25.76
CA ASP A 526 12.19 -6.06 -26.74
C ASP A 526 11.37 -7.29 -26.31
N ASN A 527 10.07 -7.25 -26.50
CA ASN A 527 9.15 -8.31 -26.08
C ASN A 527 9.12 -8.60 -24.55
N TYR A 528 9.58 -7.68 -23.71
CA TYR A 528 9.68 -7.85 -22.25
C TYR A 528 8.42 -8.41 -21.60
N LYS A 529 7.24 -8.06 -22.12
CA LYS A 529 5.94 -8.47 -21.57
C LYS A 529 5.45 -9.85 -22.07
N MET A 530 6.15 -10.45 -23.05
CA MET A 530 5.88 -11.80 -23.56
C MET A 530 6.81 -12.86 -22.97
N ASP A 531 7.72 -12.49 -22.09
CA ASP A 531 8.65 -13.40 -21.42
C ASP A 531 8.09 -13.82 -20.06
N PHE A 532 7.15 -14.80 -20.11
CA PHE A 532 6.46 -15.28 -18.90
C PHE A 532 7.38 -16.10 -18.02
N LYS A 533 7.64 -15.61 -16.80
CA LYS A 533 8.58 -16.18 -15.81
C LYS A 533 7.92 -17.17 -14.86
N THR A 534 6.92 -17.91 -15.33
CA THR A 534 6.33 -19.04 -14.63
C THR A 534 7.17 -20.30 -14.83
N PRO A 535 7.03 -21.33 -14.00
CA PRO A 535 7.71 -22.63 -14.20
C PRO A 535 7.39 -23.31 -15.53
N SER A 536 6.18 -23.13 -16.06
CA SER A 536 5.79 -23.65 -17.38
C SER A 536 6.30 -22.81 -18.57
N GLY A 537 6.78 -21.58 -18.31
CA GLY A 537 7.05 -20.59 -19.34
C GLY A 537 5.80 -20.03 -20.02
N LYS A 538 4.62 -20.30 -19.45
CA LYS A 538 3.30 -19.87 -19.96
C LYS A 538 2.54 -19.07 -18.90
N ILE A 539 1.46 -18.42 -19.29
CA ILE A 539 0.47 -17.83 -18.38
C ILE A 539 -0.29 -18.99 -17.72
N GLU A 540 -0.26 -19.06 -16.39
CA GLU A 540 -0.83 -20.18 -15.63
C GLU A 540 -2.20 -19.79 -15.03
N ILE A 541 -3.29 -20.05 -15.78
CA ILE A 541 -4.67 -19.97 -15.27
C ILE A 541 -4.94 -21.12 -14.29
N LEU A 542 -4.37 -22.29 -14.56
CA LEU A 542 -4.27 -23.42 -13.66
C LEU A 542 -2.85 -23.47 -13.08
N ASN A 543 -2.73 -23.18 -11.79
CA ASN A 543 -1.46 -23.25 -11.06
C ASN A 543 -1.55 -24.31 -9.95
N PRO A 544 -0.95 -25.50 -10.11
CA PRO A 544 -1.08 -26.60 -9.14
C PRO A 544 -0.37 -26.34 -7.80
N ARG A 545 0.37 -25.23 -7.68
CA ARG A 545 1.05 -24.83 -6.43
C ARG A 545 0.15 -24.04 -5.48
N GLU A 546 -0.97 -23.54 -6.00
CA GLU A 546 -1.95 -22.78 -5.20
C GLU A 546 -2.88 -23.70 -4.42
N SER A 547 -3.41 -23.20 -3.31
CA SER A 547 -4.40 -23.89 -2.49
C SER A 547 -5.67 -24.22 -3.30
N ILE A 548 -6.08 -23.30 -4.18
CA ILE A 548 -7.12 -23.51 -5.19
C ILE A 548 -6.43 -23.34 -6.56
N PRO A 549 -6.09 -24.46 -7.24
CA PRO A 549 -5.26 -24.43 -8.43
C PRO A 549 -5.86 -23.64 -9.60
N LEU A 550 -7.13 -23.90 -9.91
CA LEU A 550 -7.84 -23.26 -11.02
C LEU A 550 -8.54 -21.99 -10.54
N ILE A 551 -8.49 -20.92 -11.36
CA ILE A 551 -9.21 -19.70 -11.01
C ILE A 551 -10.71 -19.95 -10.92
N THR A 552 -11.35 -19.39 -9.90
CA THR A 552 -12.80 -19.46 -9.66
C THR A 552 -13.23 -18.27 -8.80
N TYR A 553 -14.50 -18.14 -8.51
CA TYR A 553 -14.98 -17.17 -7.54
C TYR A 553 -15.14 -17.83 -6.17
N THR A 554 -14.71 -17.14 -5.15
CA THR A 554 -14.98 -17.43 -3.74
C THR A 554 -15.64 -16.21 -3.09
N GLU A 555 -16.49 -16.44 -2.10
CA GLU A 555 -17.16 -15.34 -1.38
C GLU A 555 -16.16 -14.59 -0.47
N PRO A 556 -16.31 -13.27 -0.28
CA PRO A 556 -15.65 -12.55 0.80
C PRO A 556 -16.18 -13.03 2.17
N TYR A 557 -15.49 -12.67 3.26
CA TYR A 557 -15.92 -13.13 4.60
C TYR A 557 -17.25 -12.54 5.04
N GLY A 558 -17.43 -11.21 4.91
CA GLY A 558 -18.56 -10.51 5.51
C GLY A 558 -18.52 -10.50 7.07
N ASP A 559 -19.50 -9.89 7.70
CA ASP A 559 -19.67 -9.81 9.15
C ASP A 559 -21.14 -9.97 9.59
N ASP A 560 -22.05 -10.40 8.71
CA ASP A 560 -23.50 -10.54 8.94
C ASP A 560 -24.21 -9.22 9.37
N GLU A 561 -23.65 -8.05 8.99
CA GLU A 561 -24.21 -6.74 9.25
C GLU A 561 -24.80 -6.11 7.97
N PRO A 562 -25.73 -5.16 8.07
CA PRO A 562 -26.53 -4.70 6.92
C PRO A 562 -25.75 -3.90 5.88
N PHE A 563 -24.61 -3.28 6.23
CA PHE A 563 -23.91 -2.37 5.34
C PHE A 563 -22.44 -2.76 5.14
N TRP A 564 -22.02 -2.91 3.90
CA TRP A 564 -20.60 -2.91 3.57
C TRP A 564 -20.00 -1.54 3.83
N LEU A 565 -18.79 -1.50 4.42
CA LEU A 565 -18.04 -0.27 4.67
C LEU A 565 -16.80 -0.21 3.78
N ILE A 566 -16.78 0.76 2.88
CA ILE A 566 -15.62 1.04 2.02
C ILE A 566 -14.86 2.25 2.57
N ILE A 567 -13.56 2.05 2.84
CA ILE A 567 -12.65 3.10 3.32
C ILE A 567 -11.79 3.53 2.14
N GLY A 568 -12.33 4.41 1.29
CA GLY A 568 -11.66 4.88 0.08
C GLY A 568 -10.51 5.86 0.34
N ASN A 569 -9.69 6.13 -0.69
CA ASN A 569 -8.61 7.10 -0.58
C ASN A 569 -9.11 8.54 -0.70
N ASP A 570 -8.64 9.42 0.18
CA ASP A 570 -8.85 10.86 0.07
C ASP A 570 -7.76 11.52 -0.81
N ILE A 571 -8.13 12.56 -1.54
CA ILE A 571 -7.21 13.28 -2.43
C ILE A 571 -6.20 14.15 -1.65
N ARG A 572 -6.48 14.48 -0.39
CA ARG A 572 -5.71 15.42 0.45
C ARG A 572 -4.70 14.73 1.34
N ILE A 573 -4.95 13.48 1.73
CA ILE A 573 -4.09 12.70 2.63
C ILE A 573 -3.67 11.38 1.97
N LEU A 574 -2.60 10.80 2.48
CA LEU A 574 -2.11 9.49 2.06
C LEU A 574 -1.97 8.61 3.30
N ASP A 575 -2.84 7.60 3.43
CA ASP A 575 -3.05 6.87 4.67
C ASP A 575 -3.23 7.86 5.84
N SER A 576 -2.27 7.97 6.76
CA SER A 576 -2.29 8.99 7.82
C SER A 576 -1.24 10.10 7.64
N SER A 577 -0.58 10.18 6.49
CA SER A 577 0.35 11.28 6.15
C SER A 577 -0.43 12.49 5.63
N PHE A 578 0.10 13.69 5.84
CA PHE A 578 -0.50 14.99 5.57
C PHE A 578 -1.63 15.39 6.54
N CYS A 579 -2.00 14.54 7.50
CA CYS A 579 -2.94 14.91 8.56
C CYS A 579 -2.41 15.98 9.52
N GLU A 580 -1.11 16.27 9.52
CA GLU A 580 -0.51 17.39 10.24
C GLU A 580 -0.89 18.75 9.69
N LEU A 581 -1.37 18.81 8.44
CA LEU A 581 -1.90 20.03 7.82
C LEU A 581 -3.25 20.41 8.44
N GLU A 582 -3.63 21.66 8.32
CA GLU A 582 -4.92 22.15 8.82
C GLU A 582 -5.99 22.01 7.76
N PHE A 583 -7.11 21.39 8.14
CA PHE A 583 -8.29 21.21 7.31
C PHE A 583 -9.52 21.78 8.05
N ASP A 584 -10.48 22.32 7.30
CA ASP A 584 -11.77 22.73 7.86
C ASP A 584 -12.56 21.48 8.33
N ASP A 585 -13.31 21.60 9.43
CA ASP A 585 -14.20 20.54 9.93
C ASP A 585 -15.18 20.02 8.85
N SER A 586 -15.57 20.88 7.92
CA SER A 586 -16.41 20.51 6.77
C SER A 586 -15.72 19.59 5.77
N GLU A 587 -14.37 19.54 5.79
CA GLU A 587 -13.56 18.76 4.88
C GLU A 587 -13.12 17.40 5.47
N LEU A 588 -13.31 17.21 6.77
CA LEU A 588 -12.90 15.99 7.47
C LEU A 588 -13.78 14.79 7.08
N MET A 589 -13.44 13.64 7.63
CA MET A 589 -14.07 12.36 7.35
C MET A 589 -15.60 12.43 7.49
N LYS A 590 -16.32 12.04 6.45
CA LYS A 590 -17.78 11.92 6.41
C LYS A 590 -18.17 10.54 5.94
N LEU A 591 -19.33 10.08 6.37
CA LEU A 591 -19.93 8.85 5.92
C LEU A 591 -20.91 9.15 4.77
N ARG A 592 -20.61 8.71 3.56
CA ARG A 592 -21.52 8.80 2.42
C ARG A 592 -22.50 7.62 2.48
N MET A 593 -23.79 7.90 2.34
CA MET A 593 -24.88 6.92 2.44
C MET A 593 -25.96 7.24 1.41
N HIS A 594 -26.52 6.19 0.82
CA HIS A 594 -27.63 6.35 -0.14
C HIS A 594 -28.88 6.92 0.59
N PRO A 595 -29.60 7.90 -0.02
CA PRO A 595 -30.78 8.52 0.60
C PRO A 595 -31.89 7.52 0.99
N ASP A 596 -32.16 6.51 0.17
CA ASP A 596 -33.17 5.49 0.46
C ASP A 596 -32.81 4.65 1.69
N ASP A 597 -31.50 4.31 1.84
CA ASP A 597 -31.04 3.59 3.02
C ASP A 597 -31.12 4.47 4.28
N ALA A 598 -30.74 5.75 4.14
CA ALA A 598 -30.86 6.72 5.25
C ALA A 598 -32.30 6.87 5.74
N ALA A 599 -33.27 6.91 4.81
CA ALA A 599 -34.67 7.00 5.14
C ALA A 599 -35.19 5.81 6.00
N LEU A 600 -34.68 4.59 5.74
CA LEU A 600 -35.02 3.40 6.53
C LEU A 600 -34.58 3.49 8.00
N TYR A 601 -33.51 4.26 8.26
CA TYR A 601 -32.93 4.45 9.60
C TYR A 601 -33.29 5.82 10.22
N ASN A 602 -34.18 6.62 9.60
CA ASN A 602 -34.52 7.98 10.00
C ASN A 602 -33.29 8.90 10.13
N ILE A 603 -32.34 8.76 9.24
CA ILE A 603 -31.10 9.55 9.18
C ILE A 603 -31.26 10.64 8.12
N ASN A 604 -30.89 11.87 8.47
CA ASN A 604 -30.88 13.02 7.58
C ASN A 604 -29.43 13.43 7.26
N ASN A 605 -29.31 14.28 6.24
CA ASN A 605 -28.00 14.85 5.90
C ASN A 605 -27.42 15.65 7.08
N SER A 606 -26.13 15.46 7.36
CA SER A 606 -25.38 16.03 8.48
C SER A 606 -25.74 15.49 9.88
N ASP A 607 -26.61 14.50 10.00
CA ASP A 607 -26.83 13.82 11.27
C ASP A 607 -25.53 13.14 11.75
N ALA A 608 -25.31 13.17 13.06
CA ALA A 608 -24.30 12.34 13.71
C ALA A 608 -24.85 10.92 13.86
N VAL A 609 -24.06 9.95 13.43
CA VAL A 609 -24.38 8.53 13.54
C VAL A 609 -23.23 7.77 14.19
N GLU A 610 -23.53 6.59 14.70
CA GLU A 610 -22.55 5.63 15.12
C GLU A 610 -22.65 4.40 14.20
N ILE A 611 -21.56 4.11 13.45
CA ILE A 611 -21.37 2.83 12.76
C ILE A 611 -20.66 1.88 13.70
N TYR A 612 -21.09 0.62 13.75
CA TYR A 612 -20.55 -0.34 14.70
C TYR A 612 -20.69 -1.79 14.23
N ASN A 613 -19.83 -2.63 14.78
CA ASN A 613 -19.91 -4.09 14.70
C ASN A 613 -19.34 -4.69 16.00
N ASN A 614 -19.08 -6.00 16.03
CA ASN A 614 -18.56 -6.71 17.21
C ASN A 614 -17.14 -6.29 17.64
N ARG A 615 -16.38 -5.57 16.78
CA ARG A 615 -15.01 -5.10 17.06
C ARG A 615 -14.98 -3.70 17.68
N GLY A 616 -15.94 -2.84 17.32
CA GLY A 616 -15.95 -1.47 17.83
C GLY A 616 -17.04 -0.61 17.23
N ALA A 617 -16.93 0.69 17.50
CA ALA A 617 -17.86 1.71 17.02
C ALA A 617 -17.12 3.00 16.68
N VAL A 618 -17.63 3.73 15.69
CA VAL A 618 -17.09 5.02 15.23
C VAL A 618 -18.25 6.00 15.05
N ARG A 619 -18.12 7.20 15.65
CA ARG A 619 -19.08 8.30 15.44
C ARG A 619 -18.62 9.16 14.28
N ILE A 620 -19.55 9.44 13.35
CA ILE A 620 -19.25 10.13 12.10
C ILE A 620 -20.49 10.89 11.61
N LYS A 621 -20.30 12.00 10.88
CA LYS A 621 -21.40 12.74 10.25
C LYS A 621 -21.75 12.14 8.90
N VAL A 622 -23.07 12.04 8.64
CA VAL A 622 -23.57 11.50 7.35
C VAL A 622 -23.61 12.59 6.29
N TYR A 623 -23.24 12.21 5.08
CA TYR A 623 -23.49 12.93 3.83
C TYR A 623 -24.33 12.04 2.92
N LEU A 624 -25.55 12.50 2.56
CA LEU A 624 -26.43 11.76 1.67
C LEU A 624 -25.95 11.90 0.23
N ASP A 625 -25.78 10.77 -0.45
CA ASP A 625 -25.19 10.67 -1.77
C ASP A 625 -25.83 9.54 -2.56
N ASP A 626 -26.61 9.89 -3.58
CA ASP A 626 -27.33 8.97 -4.45
C ASP A 626 -26.41 8.19 -5.42
N THR A 627 -25.11 8.54 -5.44
CA THR A 627 -24.09 7.82 -6.22
C THR A 627 -23.45 6.66 -5.46
N VAL A 628 -23.75 6.48 -4.19
CA VAL A 628 -23.36 5.31 -3.39
C VAL A 628 -24.40 4.21 -3.59
N GLN A 629 -23.95 2.96 -3.80
CA GLN A 629 -24.84 1.82 -3.93
C GLN A 629 -25.61 1.58 -2.61
N ARG A 630 -26.86 1.13 -2.73
CA ARG A 630 -27.65 0.68 -1.56
C ARG A 630 -26.95 -0.48 -0.86
N GLY A 631 -27.03 -0.51 0.48
CA GLY A 631 -26.33 -1.49 1.30
C GLY A 631 -24.82 -1.25 1.43
N THR A 632 -24.32 -0.09 0.95
CA THR A 632 -22.91 0.29 1.05
C THR A 632 -22.78 1.65 1.73
N LEU A 633 -21.79 1.77 2.60
CA LEU A 633 -21.35 3.03 3.22
C LEU A 633 -19.95 3.33 2.76
N VAL A 634 -19.63 4.59 2.49
CA VAL A 634 -18.32 5.00 2.01
C VAL A 634 -17.78 6.13 2.88
N THR A 635 -16.53 5.97 3.36
CA THR A 635 -15.76 7.05 3.97
C THR A 635 -14.42 7.19 3.30
N LEU A 636 -13.79 8.38 3.37
CA LEU A 636 -12.54 8.64 2.69
C LEU A 636 -11.43 9.00 3.68
N GLY A 637 -10.28 8.33 3.53
CA GLY A 637 -9.06 8.57 4.28
C GLY A 637 -9.02 7.93 5.67
N VAL A 638 -7.82 7.87 6.22
CA VAL A 638 -7.54 7.44 7.59
C VAL A 638 -6.99 8.65 8.34
N TRP A 639 -7.88 9.40 8.95
CA TRP A 639 -7.58 10.66 9.62
C TRP A 639 -7.03 10.46 11.03
N TRP A 640 -6.09 11.30 11.48
CA TRP A 640 -5.67 11.33 12.86
C TRP A 640 -6.87 11.61 13.77
N GLN A 641 -6.89 11.00 14.92
CA GLN A 641 -7.96 11.20 15.91
C GLN A 641 -8.09 12.67 16.33
N SER A 642 -6.98 13.39 16.42
CA SER A 642 -6.95 14.82 16.73
C SER A 642 -7.57 15.71 15.64
N GLN A 643 -7.78 15.20 14.44
CA GLN A 643 -8.39 15.90 13.32
C GLN A 643 -9.90 15.62 13.18
N SER A 644 -10.49 14.88 14.12
CA SER A 644 -11.91 14.57 14.09
C SER A 644 -12.56 14.98 15.41
N SER A 645 -13.39 16.00 15.38
CA SER A 645 -14.16 16.47 16.55
C SER A 645 -15.19 15.45 17.03
N ASP A 646 -15.64 14.56 16.16
CA ASP A 646 -16.70 13.58 16.43
C ASP A 646 -16.19 12.15 16.62
N ALA A 647 -14.98 11.83 16.18
CA ALA A 647 -14.40 10.48 16.28
C ALA A 647 -13.39 10.41 17.43
N LYS A 648 -13.75 9.74 18.52
CA LYS A 648 -12.81 9.39 19.60
C LYS A 648 -11.86 8.25 19.21
N VAL A 649 -12.16 7.56 18.12
CA VAL A 649 -11.40 6.44 17.56
C VAL A 649 -11.35 6.58 16.04
N GLY A 650 -10.34 6.02 15.38
CA GLY A 650 -10.25 5.99 13.92
C GLY A 650 -11.18 4.95 13.30
N ILE A 651 -11.34 5.04 11.98
CA ILE A 651 -12.22 4.15 11.22
C ILE A 651 -11.82 2.67 11.34
N ASN A 652 -10.56 2.37 11.58
CA ASN A 652 -10.06 1.01 11.77
C ASN A 652 -10.49 0.35 13.08
N ALA A 653 -11.27 1.03 13.93
CA ALA A 653 -11.90 0.40 15.09
C ALA A 653 -12.93 -0.68 14.70
N VAL A 654 -13.48 -0.61 13.49
CA VAL A 654 -14.47 -1.60 12.99
C VAL A 654 -13.86 -2.57 11.96
N THR A 655 -12.61 -2.40 11.55
CA THR A 655 -11.92 -3.33 10.62
C THR A 655 -11.40 -4.57 11.33
N ALA A 656 -11.12 -5.64 10.58
CA ALA A 656 -10.67 -6.92 11.12
C ALA A 656 -9.19 -7.20 10.83
N SER A 657 -8.53 -7.95 11.69
CA SER A 657 -7.20 -8.54 11.48
C SER A 657 -7.24 -9.88 10.72
N ARG A 658 -8.31 -10.11 9.94
CA ARG A 658 -8.43 -11.32 9.09
C ARG A 658 -7.51 -11.20 7.88
N PRO A 659 -6.78 -12.26 7.48
CA PRO A 659 -5.94 -12.24 6.28
C PRO A 659 -6.78 -12.34 5.00
N THR A 660 -6.19 -11.93 3.89
CA THR A 660 -6.67 -12.32 2.56
C THR A 660 -6.45 -13.82 2.33
N ASP A 661 -7.09 -14.38 1.30
CA ASP A 661 -6.97 -15.79 0.87
C ASP A 661 -5.53 -16.21 0.59
N GLU A 662 -4.64 -15.27 0.22
CA GLU A 662 -3.22 -15.52 0.00
C GLU A 662 -2.36 -14.37 0.57
N ALA A 663 -1.12 -14.69 0.97
CA ALA A 663 -0.05 -13.74 1.32
C ALA A 663 -0.32 -12.80 2.50
N TRP A 664 -1.21 -13.13 3.44
CA TRP A 664 -1.44 -12.40 4.68
C TRP A 664 -1.75 -10.89 4.50
N GLY A 665 -2.42 -10.53 3.40
CA GLY A 665 -2.87 -9.16 3.15
C GLY A 665 -3.99 -8.70 4.08
N SER A 666 -4.25 -7.40 4.12
CA SER A 666 -5.35 -6.83 4.90
C SER A 666 -6.69 -6.92 4.18
N THR A 667 -7.75 -7.14 4.94
CA THR A 667 -9.13 -7.19 4.46
C THR A 667 -9.91 -5.92 4.84
N PHE A 668 -9.34 -4.74 4.57
CA PHE A 668 -9.92 -3.46 4.99
C PHE A 668 -11.30 -3.15 4.39
N TYR A 669 -11.66 -3.76 3.26
CA TYR A 669 -12.98 -3.57 2.62
C TYR A 669 -13.92 -4.75 2.84
N ASP A 670 -13.43 -5.84 3.46
CA ASP A 670 -14.23 -6.98 3.88
C ASP A 670 -14.78 -6.74 5.30
N VAL A 671 -15.53 -5.67 5.41
CA VAL A 671 -16.09 -5.16 6.68
C VAL A 671 -17.54 -4.80 6.48
N GLN A 672 -18.39 -5.34 7.34
CA GLN A 672 -19.77 -4.90 7.43
C GLN A 672 -20.03 -4.26 8.79
N VAL A 673 -20.94 -3.32 8.80
CA VAL A 673 -21.33 -2.54 9.99
C VAL A 673 -22.84 -2.32 10.07
N ASN A 674 -23.32 -2.14 11.27
CA ASN A 674 -24.64 -1.58 11.54
C ASN A 674 -24.54 -0.06 11.76
N ILE A 675 -25.65 0.64 11.73
CA ILE A 675 -25.71 2.09 11.88
C ILE A 675 -26.86 2.48 12.83
N ARG A 676 -26.61 3.47 13.67
CA ARG A 676 -27.65 4.10 14.49
C ARG A 676 -27.41 5.61 14.61
N LYS A 677 -28.50 6.36 14.72
CA LYS A 677 -28.45 7.79 15.03
C LYS A 677 -28.03 8.02 16.48
N VAL A 678 -27.16 9.05 16.72
CA VAL A 678 -26.61 9.38 18.05
C VAL A 678 -27.25 10.68 18.59
#